data_fd846da8a619dc7898b4e1ed3a48b388
#
_entry.id   fd846da8a619dc7898b4e1ed3a48b388
#
_cell.length_a   1.000
_cell.length_b   1.000
_cell.length_c   1.000
_cell.angle_alpha   90.00
_cell.angle_beta   90.00
_cell.angle_gamma   90.00
#
_symmetry.space_group_name_H-M   'P 1'
#
loop_
_entity.id
_entity.type
_entity.pdbx_description
1 polymer ?
#
loop_
_entity_poly.entity_id
_entity_poly.type
_entity_poly.pdbx_seq_one_letter_code
_entity_poly.pdbx_strand_id
1 'polypeptide(L)'
;MRRDGKSAPSDLQLKIVLHGTRPPLWRRVVLPSDTSLGTLHDAIQIAFGWHGGHLHLFTDEFGRGYGDSARLTDIGLGFRRGVGDEDATALGDVLAEEGARLRYVYDFGDDWEHGITLEKTLPRPVGAERTVRCVGGRRADAPAEDIGGVWGLAKVLEFLDTPDGAGDGPYGELVAELRAAGYDPAAFDRDGITARLAQLTPEAVSGKAKPPAGDRAGRGDVRRLTTADSALCNCGQCRVGDPVTAGVDGPAEDVPVLRPVTLAPQEDLVAAVRGVPLFDAALRLAAWCREGRQVTASRVLRPALAREAVEELRLWKLAGDGSPYADAVARARALESLRSAKDVAVLDDPWWLAVDGGMITINGGRAWGGAATDFAGGDLMAFWTATLGDLLEEIGESGVLDGLHGELGELTAEIADGLVGLLYDAPDDAWVDVDDLRAKAREAGENGPEFDLFQALFEASFRELGEGLALLGAVKYEPGDGDDSAEEPLRTLLNTVGGQKPGGSGTSPSASNRSRDGRRGDRMRLTPLGRYGLRAYLMECGVPAPLLGEYAEADAGALLQGLLGYSPEEMRREVEGWLGHRSAADAAVGLLDACVGAGPEAAAKRAVAQLVLADLDDPRALRVLRKAADSDVDGCRQVATATLGADLEAEAPVDPARAEEAGLWLLIDGLSILAGAGESEDLTRGFLENWNTAPEALEQWVDDLWRVKHPATAQVLAEVGEGLRGVDKRLAKRMRTAANKAHSRR
;
A
#
# COMPACT_ATOMS: atom_id res chain seq x y z
N MET A 1 -1.56 19.46 -34.47
CA MET A 1 -0.66 19.24 -35.60
C MET A 1 0.25 18.08 -35.23
N ARG A 2 0.03 16.90 -35.78
CA ARG A 2 0.90 15.73 -35.56
C ARG A 2 2.22 16.02 -36.25
N ARG A 3 3.33 16.01 -35.50
CA ARG A 3 4.69 16.01 -36.08
C ARG A 3 5.07 14.56 -36.38
N ASP A 4 4.77 14.09 -37.59
CA ASP A 4 5.39 12.91 -38.19
C ASP A 4 6.79 13.31 -38.70
N GLY A 5 7.75 13.41 -37.78
CA GLY A 5 9.15 13.63 -38.12
C GLY A 5 9.98 12.65 -37.28
N LYS A 6 10.44 11.54 -37.89
CA LYS A 6 11.50 10.74 -37.30
C LYS A 6 12.68 11.67 -37.02
N SER A 7 12.94 11.94 -35.74
CA SER A 7 14.12 12.65 -35.28
C SER A 7 15.36 11.95 -35.84
N ALA A 8 16.36 12.72 -36.26
CA ALA A 8 17.62 12.14 -36.73
C ALA A 8 18.23 11.27 -35.63
N PRO A 9 18.89 10.15 -35.94
CA PRO A 9 19.49 9.28 -34.92
C PRO A 9 20.49 10.08 -34.09
N SER A 10 20.38 9.97 -32.78
CA SER A 10 21.21 10.68 -31.79
C SER A 10 21.66 9.75 -30.70
N ASP A 11 22.75 10.10 -30.04
CA ASP A 11 23.22 9.48 -28.81
C ASP A 11 23.00 10.48 -27.68
N LEU A 12 22.62 9.95 -26.48
CA LEU A 12 22.44 10.75 -25.28
C LEU A 12 23.64 10.54 -24.35
N GLN A 13 24.26 11.64 -23.91
CA GLN A 13 25.28 11.61 -22.86
C GLN A 13 24.60 11.86 -21.52
N LEU A 14 24.59 10.84 -20.68
CA LEU A 14 23.97 10.85 -19.37
C LEU A 14 25.00 10.94 -18.27
N LYS A 15 24.75 11.76 -17.26
CA LYS A 15 25.46 11.74 -15.99
C LYS A 15 24.59 11.04 -14.95
N ILE A 16 25.12 9.97 -14.37
CA ILE A 16 24.47 9.13 -13.38
C ILE A 16 25.24 9.29 -12.06
N VAL A 17 24.58 9.75 -11.02
CA VAL A 17 25.17 10.03 -9.71
C VAL A 17 24.49 9.17 -8.66
N LEU A 18 25.24 8.34 -7.95
CA LEU A 18 24.76 7.63 -6.77
C LEU A 18 24.61 8.63 -5.61
N HIS A 19 23.38 8.85 -5.16
CA HIS A 19 23.08 9.79 -4.10
C HIS A 19 23.65 9.32 -2.76
N GLY A 20 23.80 10.22 -1.81
CA GLY A 20 24.33 9.92 -0.48
C GLY A 20 25.82 9.67 -0.37
N THR A 21 26.55 9.43 -1.46
CA THR A 21 27.99 9.16 -1.43
C THR A 21 28.84 10.42 -1.29
N ARG A 22 29.88 10.39 -0.42
CA ARG A 22 30.84 11.48 -0.20
C ARG A 22 32.28 10.96 -0.17
N PRO A 23 33.16 11.39 -1.09
CA PRO A 23 32.89 12.19 -2.31
C PRO A 23 31.95 11.49 -3.26
N PRO A 24 31.23 12.20 -4.18
CA PRO A 24 30.23 11.60 -5.05
C PRO A 24 30.79 10.48 -5.94
N LEU A 25 30.12 9.33 -5.96
CA LEU A 25 30.33 8.27 -6.94
C LEU A 25 29.41 8.54 -8.13
N TRP A 26 29.98 8.66 -9.33
CA TRP A 26 29.19 8.96 -10.52
C TRP A 26 29.82 8.37 -11.77
N ARG A 27 28.99 8.16 -12.79
CA ARG A 27 29.37 7.70 -14.12
C ARG A 27 28.80 8.64 -15.20
N ARG A 28 29.51 8.75 -16.30
CA ARG A 28 29.01 9.43 -17.50
C ARG A 28 29.00 8.42 -18.63
N VAL A 29 27.82 8.06 -19.11
CA VAL A 29 27.63 7.07 -20.15
C VAL A 29 26.99 7.69 -21.38
N VAL A 30 27.26 7.11 -22.55
CA VAL A 30 26.66 7.52 -23.82
C VAL A 30 25.95 6.31 -24.42
N LEU A 31 24.64 6.50 -24.72
CA LEU A 31 23.76 5.49 -25.28
C LEU A 31 22.96 6.07 -26.47
N PRO A 32 22.51 5.23 -27.41
CA PRO A 32 21.56 5.65 -28.43
C PRO A 32 20.22 6.14 -27.85
N SER A 33 19.67 7.25 -28.36
CA SER A 33 18.41 7.83 -27.85
C SER A 33 17.18 6.92 -28.03
N ASP A 34 17.24 5.99 -28.96
CA ASP A 34 16.21 5.01 -29.28
C ASP A 34 16.38 3.66 -28.53
N THR A 35 17.26 3.60 -27.53
CA THR A 35 17.47 2.46 -26.63
C THR A 35 16.39 2.44 -25.55
N SER A 36 16.01 1.25 -25.07
CA SER A 36 15.02 1.09 -23.98
C SER A 36 15.59 1.49 -22.62
N LEU A 37 14.70 1.82 -21.67
CA LEU A 37 15.07 2.03 -20.27
C LEU A 37 15.62 0.74 -19.64
N GLY A 38 15.13 -0.46 -20.03
CA GLY A 38 15.70 -1.73 -19.60
C GLY A 38 17.17 -1.89 -20.00
N THR A 39 17.56 -1.44 -21.21
CA THR A 39 18.99 -1.39 -21.58
C THR A 39 19.77 -0.34 -20.77
N LEU A 40 19.14 0.76 -20.37
CA LEU A 40 19.76 1.73 -19.44
C LEU A 40 19.97 1.11 -18.05
N HIS A 41 19.03 0.31 -17.54
CA HIS A 41 19.21 -0.47 -16.31
C HIS A 41 20.45 -1.35 -16.40
N ASP A 42 20.57 -2.17 -17.44
CA ASP A 42 21.74 -3.02 -17.66
C ASP A 42 23.06 -2.21 -17.71
N ALA A 43 23.01 -1.05 -18.36
CA ALA A 43 24.18 -0.18 -18.44
C ALA A 43 24.57 0.42 -17.06
N ILE A 44 23.60 0.74 -16.21
CA ILE A 44 23.85 1.20 -14.83
C ILE A 44 24.48 0.08 -14.01
N GLN A 45 23.90 -1.14 -14.07
CA GLN A 45 24.40 -2.30 -13.34
C GLN A 45 25.89 -2.55 -13.68
N ILE A 46 26.21 -2.58 -14.95
CA ILE A 46 27.60 -2.76 -15.42
C ILE A 46 28.51 -1.59 -14.98
N ALA A 47 28.01 -0.34 -15.04
CA ALA A 47 28.81 0.84 -14.75
C ALA A 47 29.13 1.03 -13.27
N PHE A 48 28.27 0.49 -12.38
CA PHE A 48 28.46 0.56 -10.93
C PHE A 48 28.98 -0.74 -10.32
N GLY A 49 29.10 -1.83 -11.12
CA GLY A 49 29.68 -3.11 -10.70
C GLY A 49 28.66 -4.05 -10.05
N TRP A 50 27.39 -3.89 -10.35
CA TRP A 50 26.28 -4.69 -9.81
C TRP A 50 25.84 -5.81 -10.77
N HIS A 51 25.03 -6.76 -10.26
CA HIS A 51 24.67 -7.97 -10.96
C HIS A 51 23.21 -8.01 -11.45
N GLY A 52 22.38 -7.02 -11.07
CA GLY A 52 20.98 -6.91 -11.50
C GLY A 52 20.06 -7.95 -10.87
N GLY A 53 20.36 -8.40 -9.66
CA GLY A 53 19.57 -9.41 -8.94
C GLY A 53 18.27 -8.88 -8.34
N HIS A 54 18.22 -7.58 -8.02
CA HIS A 54 17.13 -6.93 -7.31
C HIS A 54 16.17 -6.18 -8.24
N LEU A 55 15.03 -5.77 -7.68
CA LEU A 55 14.05 -4.96 -8.37
C LEU A 55 14.53 -3.52 -8.52
N HIS A 56 13.99 -2.82 -9.51
CA HIS A 56 14.33 -1.43 -9.76
C HIS A 56 13.19 -0.65 -10.38
N LEU A 57 13.29 0.68 -10.29
CA LEU A 57 12.32 1.60 -10.83
C LEU A 57 12.99 2.85 -11.38
N PHE A 58 12.56 3.28 -12.55
CA PHE A 58 12.81 4.62 -13.05
C PHE A 58 11.61 5.52 -12.78
N THR A 59 11.85 6.76 -12.35
CA THR A 59 10.80 7.77 -12.18
C THR A 59 11.20 9.04 -12.90
N ASP A 60 10.34 9.55 -13.80
CA ASP A 60 10.60 10.80 -14.49
C ASP A 60 10.25 12.03 -13.63
N GLU A 61 10.60 13.21 -14.11
CA GLU A 61 10.32 14.48 -13.41
C GLU A 61 8.82 14.81 -13.26
N PHE A 62 7.93 14.01 -13.88
CA PHE A 62 6.48 14.09 -13.74
C PHE A 62 5.90 13.02 -12.81
N GLY A 63 6.74 12.25 -12.13
CA GLY A 63 6.35 11.18 -11.22
C GLY A 63 5.80 9.93 -11.92
N ARG A 64 6.10 9.71 -13.21
CA ARG A 64 5.72 8.48 -13.92
C ARG A 64 6.79 7.43 -13.72
N GLY A 65 6.39 6.25 -13.22
CA GLY A 65 7.25 5.11 -13.03
C GLY A 65 7.44 4.28 -14.29
N TYR A 66 8.62 3.69 -14.48
CA TYR A 66 8.95 2.75 -15.56
C TYR A 66 9.82 1.62 -15.01
N GLY A 67 9.50 0.38 -15.34
CA GLY A 67 10.23 -0.79 -14.88
C GLY A 67 9.69 -2.08 -15.49
N ASP A 68 10.08 -3.24 -14.96
CA ASP A 68 9.46 -4.52 -15.31
C ASP A 68 8.04 -4.57 -14.75
N SER A 69 7.08 -4.11 -15.56
CA SER A 69 5.69 -3.96 -15.14
C SER A 69 5.05 -5.27 -14.66
N ALA A 70 5.54 -6.44 -15.09
CA ALA A 70 5.04 -7.72 -14.63
C ALA A 70 5.52 -8.01 -13.20
N ARG A 71 6.82 -7.84 -12.93
CA ARG A 71 7.40 -8.09 -11.62
C ARG A 71 6.93 -7.07 -10.57
N LEU A 72 6.85 -5.78 -10.95
CA LEU A 72 6.41 -4.73 -10.04
C LEU A 72 4.93 -4.83 -9.68
N THR A 73 4.09 -5.37 -10.58
CA THR A 73 2.68 -5.66 -10.29
C THR A 73 2.53 -6.86 -9.35
N ASP A 74 3.38 -7.88 -9.52
CA ASP A 74 3.34 -9.11 -8.69
C ASP A 74 3.70 -8.85 -7.21
N ILE A 75 4.43 -7.79 -6.91
CA ILE A 75 4.81 -7.41 -5.53
C ILE A 75 3.95 -6.29 -4.95
N GLY A 76 2.83 -5.95 -5.61
CA GLY A 76 1.87 -4.96 -5.11
C GLY A 76 2.30 -3.50 -5.22
N LEU A 77 3.43 -3.19 -5.85
CA LEU A 77 3.83 -1.82 -6.17
C LEU A 77 2.96 -1.27 -7.31
N GLY A 78 1.70 -0.96 -6.98
CA GLY A 78 0.73 -0.36 -7.89
C GLY A 78 0.90 1.14 -7.97
N PHE A 79 1.75 1.63 -8.89
CA PHE A 79 1.80 3.07 -9.17
C PHE A 79 0.46 3.56 -9.73
N ARG A 80 -0.06 4.67 -9.20
CA ARG A 80 -1.37 5.29 -9.55
C ARG A 80 -1.62 5.49 -11.05
N ARG A 81 -0.57 5.45 -11.88
CA ARG A 81 -0.65 5.61 -13.35
C ARG A 81 -0.24 4.35 -14.10
N GLY A 82 -0.05 3.23 -13.39
CA GLY A 82 0.57 2.03 -13.94
C GLY A 82 2.06 2.26 -14.20
N VAL A 83 2.86 1.21 -14.05
CA VAL A 83 4.29 1.25 -14.40
C VAL A 83 4.40 1.11 -15.92
N GLY A 84 5.05 2.07 -16.57
CA GLY A 84 5.40 1.97 -17.99
C GLY A 84 6.38 0.81 -18.20
N ASP A 85 6.17 0.03 -19.26
CA ASP A 85 7.09 -1.05 -19.66
C ASP A 85 8.43 -0.43 -20.09
N GLU A 86 9.49 -0.69 -19.32
CA GLU A 86 10.84 -0.18 -19.56
C GLU A 86 11.44 -0.67 -20.87
N ASP A 87 11.11 -1.88 -21.32
CA ASP A 87 11.56 -2.41 -22.59
C ASP A 87 10.83 -1.78 -23.79
N ALA A 88 9.62 -1.28 -23.57
CA ALA A 88 8.83 -0.59 -24.60
C ALA A 88 9.04 0.92 -24.61
N THR A 89 9.74 1.49 -23.61
CA THR A 89 9.95 2.94 -23.46
C THR A 89 11.35 3.33 -23.94
N ALA A 90 11.42 4.18 -24.96
CA ALA A 90 12.70 4.68 -25.48
C ALA A 90 13.25 5.79 -24.56
N LEU A 91 14.58 5.78 -24.39
CA LEU A 91 15.32 6.75 -23.58
C LEU A 91 15.03 8.21 -23.99
N GLY A 92 14.99 8.48 -25.32
CA GLY A 92 14.72 9.81 -25.84
C GLY A 92 13.26 10.27 -25.70
N ASP A 93 12.33 9.37 -25.37
CA ASP A 93 10.94 9.75 -25.10
C ASP A 93 10.78 10.29 -23.65
N VAL A 94 11.65 9.86 -22.75
CA VAL A 94 11.66 10.28 -21.35
C VAL A 94 12.65 11.42 -21.10
N LEU A 95 13.83 11.36 -21.74
CA LEU A 95 14.88 12.39 -21.67
C LEU A 95 14.94 13.16 -22.98
N ALA A 96 13.92 14.01 -23.23
CA ALA A 96 13.73 14.68 -24.52
C ALA A 96 14.61 15.92 -24.74
N GLU A 97 15.05 16.59 -23.66
CA GLU A 97 15.78 17.86 -23.72
C GLU A 97 17.01 17.82 -22.79
N GLU A 98 18.08 18.53 -23.17
CA GLU A 98 19.27 18.66 -22.33
C GLU A 98 18.89 19.30 -20.98
N GLY A 99 19.29 18.68 -19.89
CA GLY A 99 18.89 19.04 -18.52
C GLY A 99 17.73 18.19 -17.96
N ALA A 100 17.02 17.41 -18.81
CA ALA A 100 15.99 16.48 -18.34
C ALA A 100 16.58 15.45 -17.37
N ARG A 101 15.76 15.04 -16.40
CA ARG A 101 16.18 14.18 -15.30
C ARG A 101 15.31 12.95 -15.19
N LEU A 102 15.93 11.90 -14.65
CA LEU A 102 15.30 10.63 -14.34
C LEU A 102 15.88 10.16 -13.01
N ARG A 103 15.05 9.72 -12.09
CA ARG A 103 15.45 9.04 -10.86
C ARG A 103 15.47 7.55 -11.15
N TYR A 104 16.45 6.84 -10.61
CA TYR A 104 16.55 5.41 -10.70
C TYR A 104 16.88 4.85 -9.32
N VAL A 105 16.03 3.98 -8.81
CA VAL A 105 16.21 3.25 -7.55
C VAL A 105 16.42 1.78 -7.90
N TYR A 106 17.45 1.20 -7.33
CA TYR A 106 17.80 -0.20 -7.47
C TYR A 106 17.89 -0.83 -6.09
N ASP A 107 17.31 -2.01 -5.91
CA ASP A 107 17.13 -2.69 -4.65
C ASP A 107 16.37 -1.82 -3.62
N PHE A 108 15.06 -2.08 -3.49
CA PHE A 108 14.21 -1.32 -2.57
C PHE A 108 14.53 -1.57 -1.10
N GLY A 109 15.31 -2.63 -0.77
CA GLY A 109 15.81 -2.89 0.58
C GLY A 109 17.02 -2.04 0.95
N ASP A 110 17.95 -1.85 0.01
CA ASP A 110 19.20 -1.09 0.19
C ASP A 110 19.11 0.35 -0.35
N ASP A 111 18.02 0.69 -1.05
CA ASP A 111 17.70 2.01 -1.61
C ASP A 111 18.87 2.68 -2.35
N TRP A 112 19.44 1.98 -3.34
CA TRP A 112 20.50 2.51 -4.19
C TRP A 112 19.96 3.58 -5.16
N GLU A 113 19.75 4.80 -4.66
CA GLU A 113 19.17 5.88 -5.44
C GLU A 113 20.17 6.59 -6.34
N HIS A 114 19.82 6.74 -7.64
CA HIS A 114 20.63 7.43 -8.63
C HIS A 114 19.87 8.57 -9.29
N GLY A 115 20.49 9.73 -9.35
CA GLY A 115 20.08 10.85 -10.20
C GLY A 115 20.70 10.74 -11.58
N ILE A 116 19.87 10.63 -12.61
CA ILE A 116 20.28 10.61 -14.02
C ILE A 116 19.95 11.95 -14.65
N THR A 117 20.91 12.57 -15.32
CA THR A 117 20.72 13.85 -16.02
C THR A 117 21.21 13.73 -17.46
N LEU A 118 20.38 14.10 -18.42
CA LEU A 118 20.81 14.28 -19.82
C LEU A 118 21.70 15.53 -19.93
N GLU A 119 23.00 15.33 -20.13
CA GLU A 119 23.95 16.45 -20.26
C GLU A 119 24.03 16.97 -21.70
N LYS A 120 23.99 16.05 -22.70
CA LYS A 120 24.16 16.40 -24.13
C LYS A 120 23.43 15.42 -25.03
N THR A 121 22.90 15.97 -26.12
CA THR A 121 22.42 15.18 -27.25
C THR A 121 23.45 15.25 -28.37
N LEU A 122 24.00 14.11 -28.76
CA LEU A 122 25.09 14.00 -29.75
C LEU A 122 24.50 13.45 -31.06
N PRO A 123 24.76 14.12 -32.20
CA PRO A 123 24.31 13.59 -33.52
C PRO A 123 25.03 12.29 -33.84
N ARG A 124 24.27 11.26 -34.23
CA ARG A 124 24.81 9.95 -34.66
C ARG A 124 24.67 9.87 -36.21
N PRO A 125 25.76 9.60 -36.96
CA PRO A 125 25.66 9.37 -38.39
C PRO A 125 24.73 8.20 -38.70
N VAL A 126 23.99 8.33 -39.82
CA VAL A 126 23.11 7.25 -40.29
C VAL A 126 23.94 6.04 -40.65
N GLY A 127 23.61 4.88 -40.06
CA GLY A 127 24.37 3.62 -40.25
C GLY A 127 25.57 3.45 -39.31
N ALA A 128 25.83 4.38 -38.40
CA ALA A 128 26.83 4.21 -37.35
C ALA A 128 26.42 3.10 -36.41
N GLU A 129 27.40 2.36 -35.88
CA GLU A 129 27.21 1.31 -34.92
C GLU A 129 26.56 1.87 -33.64
N ARG A 130 25.64 1.08 -33.08
CA ARG A 130 24.94 1.39 -31.82
C ARG A 130 25.78 0.85 -30.68
N THR A 131 26.42 1.73 -29.94
CA THR A 131 27.31 1.34 -28.83
C THR A 131 26.95 2.06 -27.54
N VAL A 132 27.17 1.36 -26.42
CA VAL A 132 27.14 1.94 -25.08
C VAL A 132 28.58 2.09 -24.59
N ARG A 133 28.94 3.24 -24.06
CA ARG A 133 30.30 3.51 -23.59
C ARG A 133 30.34 4.44 -22.37
N CYS A 134 31.29 4.21 -21.49
CA CYS A 134 31.60 5.13 -20.38
C CYS A 134 32.61 6.18 -20.85
N VAL A 135 32.29 7.46 -20.70
CA VAL A 135 33.17 8.58 -21.11
C VAL A 135 33.74 9.35 -19.93
N GLY A 136 33.35 9.02 -18.69
CA GLY A 136 33.87 9.64 -17.49
C GLY A 136 33.25 9.05 -16.22
N GLY A 137 33.87 9.30 -15.08
CA GLY A 137 33.41 8.82 -13.78
C GLY A 137 34.31 9.25 -12.65
N ARG A 138 33.95 8.85 -11.46
CA ARG A 138 34.74 9.07 -10.24
C ARG A 138 34.47 7.96 -9.25
N ARG A 139 35.53 7.47 -8.61
CA ARG A 139 35.61 6.39 -7.63
C ARG A 139 35.43 4.99 -8.26
N ALA A 140 35.84 3.99 -7.52
CA ALA A 140 35.67 2.59 -7.88
C ALA A 140 34.20 2.19 -7.95
N ASP A 141 33.92 1.04 -8.53
CA ASP A 141 32.62 0.39 -8.46
C ASP A 141 32.26 0.12 -6.99
N ALA A 142 30.99 0.07 -6.65
CA ALA A 142 30.55 -0.30 -5.32
C ALA A 142 31.02 -1.75 -5.01
N PRO A 143 31.54 -2.04 -3.81
CA PRO A 143 32.19 -3.32 -3.54
C PRO A 143 31.23 -4.51 -3.44
N ALA A 144 29.98 -4.26 -3.10
CA ALA A 144 28.92 -5.25 -3.02
C ALA A 144 27.53 -4.57 -3.13
N GLU A 145 26.47 -5.33 -3.38
CA GLU A 145 25.08 -4.86 -3.48
C GLU A 145 24.39 -4.88 -2.12
N ASP A 146 24.44 -6.01 -1.43
CA ASP A 146 23.74 -6.28 -0.15
C ASP A 146 24.59 -5.85 1.05
N ILE A 147 24.80 -4.56 1.23
CA ILE A 147 25.59 -4.02 2.32
C ILE A 147 24.89 -2.94 3.15
N GLY A 148 23.57 -2.79 3.00
CA GLY A 148 22.79 -1.75 3.67
C GLY A 148 22.93 -0.39 2.97
N GLY A 149 22.92 -0.38 1.66
CA GLY A 149 22.89 0.79 0.80
C GLY A 149 24.10 1.71 0.95
N VAL A 150 23.90 3.00 0.68
CA VAL A 150 24.96 4.01 0.78
C VAL A 150 25.53 4.15 2.19
N TRP A 151 24.74 3.80 3.20
CA TRP A 151 25.17 3.84 4.60
C TRP A 151 26.15 2.69 4.90
N GLY A 152 25.84 1.48 4.48
CA GLY A 152 26.75 0.35 4.57
C GLY A 152 28.03 0.56 3.75
N LEU A 153 27.90 1.14 2.55
CA LEU A 153 29.07 1.55 1.75
C LEU A 153 29.96 2.52 2.51
N ALA A 154 29.38 3.53 3.18
CA ALA A 154 30.16 4.47 3.99
C ALA A 154 30.91 3.77 5.13
N LYS A 155 30.28 2.79 5.79
CA LYS A 155 30.89 1.97 6.85
C LYS A 155 32.02 1.09 6.35
N VAL A 156 31.82 0.39 5.23
CA VAL A 156 32.87 -0.41 4.59
C VAL A 156 34.09 0.45 4.25
N LEU A 157 33.87 1.65 3.71
CA LEU A 157 34.95 2.59 3.37
C LEU A 157 35.65 3.12 4.61
N GLU A 158 34.95 3.45 5.70
CA GLU A 158 35.52 3.85 6.99
C GLU A 158 36.40 2.73 7.54
N PHE A 159 35.97 1.48 7.49
CA PHE A 159 36.75 0.35 7.95
C PHE A 159 37.97 0.06 7.08
N LEU A 160 37.89 0.27 5.77
CA LEU A 160 39.02 0.14 4.86
C LEU A 160 40.17 1.13 5.21
N ASP A 161 39.83 2.34 5.63
CA ASP A 161 40.79 3.37 6.02
C ASP A 161 41.40 3.14 7.41
N THR A 162 40.84 2.27 8.25
CA THR A 162 41.29 2.01 9.63
C THR A 162 42.07 0.70 9.67
N PRO A 163 43.40 0.67 10.03
CA PRO A 163 44.24 -0.53 9.94
C PRO A 163 43.71 -1.78 10.67
N ASP A 164 43.07 -1.59 11.82
CA ASP A 164 42.47 -2.66 12.63
C ASP A 164 40.92 -2.59 12.63
N GLY A 165 40.35 -1.85 11.66
CA GLY A 165 38.89 -1.67 11.54
C GLY A 165 38.17 -2.93 11.06
N ALA A 166 36.94 -3.06 11.46
CA ALA A 166 35.95 -4.10 11.13
C ALA A 166 36.01 -5.40 11.98
N GLY A 167 37.16 -5.87 12.50
CA GLY A 167 37.24 -7.03 13.40
C GLY A 167 36.24 -8.16 13.07
N ASP A 168 35.50 -8.63 14.07
CA ASP A 168 34.42 -9.63 13.93
C ASP A 168 33.04 -8.99 13.63
N GLY A 169 33.00 -7.74 13.18
CA GLY A 169 31.75 -7.03 12.84
C GLY A 169 31.12 -7.50 11.50
N PRO A 170 29.90 -7.05 11.21
CA PRO A 170 29.13 -7.51 10.04
C PRO A 170 29.81 -7.31 8.69
N TYR A 171 30.75 -6.38 8.58
CA TYR A 171 31.55 -6.10 7.37
C TYR A 171 32.97 -6.66 7.42
N GLY A 172 33.35 -7.43 8.47
CA GLY A 172 34.72 -7.87 8.71
C GLY A 172 35.29 -8.70 7.58
N GLU A 173 34.54 -9.68 7.10
CA GLU A 173 34.92 -10.57 6.00
C GLU A 173 35.06 -9.80 4.68
N LEU A 174 34.08 -8.99 4.32
CA LEU A 174 34.09 -8.15 3.11
C LEU A 174 35.30 -7.18 3.12
N VAL A 175 35.56 -6.50 4.22
CA VAL A 175 36.71 -5.58 4.35
C VAL A 175 38.03 -6.32 4.22
N ALA A 176 38.14 -7.55 4.78
CA ALA A 176 39.34 -8.38 4.64
C ALA A 176 39.56 -8.82 3.18
N GLU A 177 38.50 -9.22 2.47
CA GLU A 177 38.54 -9.58 1.05
C GLU A 177 38.94 -8.38 0.18
N LEU A 178 38.34 -7.21 0.40
CA LEU A 178 38.64 -5.98 -0.33
C LEU A 178 40.11 -5.55 -0.15
N ARG A 179 40.64 -5.66 1.07
CA ARG A 179 42.05 -5.42 1.35
C ARG A 179 42.95 -6.43 0.63
N ALA A 180 42.63 -7.71 0.67
CA ALA A 180 43.35 -8.76 -0.02
C ALA A 180 43.35 -8.59 -1.54
N ALA A 181 42.24 -8.11 -2.08
CA ALA A 181 42.09 -7.77 -3.50
C ALA A 181 42.75 -6.44 -3.91
N GLY A 182 43.23 -5.66 -2.96
CA GLY A 182 43.84 -4.34 -3.22
C GLY A 182 42.83 -3.30 -3.72
N TYR A 183 41.58 -3.38 -3.25
CA TYR A 183 40.52 -2.44 -3.61
C TYR A 183 40.89 -1.02 -3.22
N ASP A 184 40.92 -0.11 -4.21
CA ASP A 184 41.14 1.31 -4.01
C ASP A 184 39.83 2.08 -4.27
N PRO A 185 39.18 2.62 -3.23
CA PRO A 185 37.92 3.36 -3.38
C PRO A 185 38.03 4.59 -4.28
N ALA A 186 39.22 5.14 -4.50
CA ALA A 186 39.47 6.32 -5.33
C ALA A 186 39.69 5.98 -6.81
N ALA A 187 39.96 4.72 -7.13
CA ALA A 187 40.22 4.27 -8.50
C ALA A 187 38.97 4.44 -9.39
N PHE A 188 39.22 4.73 -10.65
CA PHE A 188 38.18 4.77 -11.68
C PHE A 188 38.68 4.14 -12.97
N ASP A 189 38.14 2.97 -13.32
CA ASP A 189 38.52 2.23 -14.51
C ASP A 189 37.54 2.48 -15.66
N ARG A 190 37.70 3.61 -16.35
CA ARG A 190 36.87 3.96 -17.52
C ARG A 190 36.93 2.93 -18.63
N ASP A 191 38.12 2.43 -18.92
CA ASP A 191 38.33 1.58 -20.08
C ASP A 191 37.80 0.15 -19.82
N GLY A 192 37.94 -0.36 -18.60
CA GLY A 192 37.34 -1.61 -18.16
C GLY A 192 35.81 -1.55 -18.15
N ILE A 193 35.24 -0.46 -17.64
CA ILE A 193 33.77 -0.25 -17.69
C ILE A 193 33.30 -0.19 -19.15
N THR A 194 34.00 0.54 -20.03
CA THR A 194 33.64 0.60 -21.44
C THR A 194 33.69 -0.77 -22.13
N ALA A 195 34.71 -1.58 -21.82
CA ALA A 195 34.84 -2.92 -22.35
C ALA A 195 33.69 -3.85 -21.90
N ARG A 196 33.23 -3.72 -20.65
CA ARG A 196 32.05 -4.43 -20.15
C ARG A 196 30.76 -3.93 -20.84
N LEU A 197 30.57 -2.62 -20.97
CA LEU A 197 29.42 -2.00 -21.64
C LEU A 197 29.33 -2.35 -23.13
N ALA A 198 30.47 -2.58 -23.81
CA ALA A 198 30.50 -2.99 -25.22
C ALA A 198 29.88 -4.38 -25.46
N GLN A 199 29.62 -5.17 -24.42
CA GLN A 199 28.92 -6.45 -24.53
C GLN A 199 27.39 -6.28 -24.62
N LEU A 200 26.86 -5.10 -24.24
CA LEU A 200 25.45 -4.77 -24.42
C LEU A 200 25.14 -4.56 -25.92
N THR A 201 24.05 -5.14 -26.36
CA THR A 201 23.52 -4.94 -27.71
C THR A 201 22.30 -4.03 -27.62
N PRO A 202 22.46 -2.69 -27.72
CA PRO A 202 21.34 -1.78 -27.56
C PRO A 202 20.41 -1.85 -28.77
N GLU A 203 19.29 -2.56 -28.65
CA GLU A 203 18.26 -2.67 -29.68
C GLU A 203 17.40 -1.39 -29.67
N ALA A 204 16.95 -0.95 -30.86
CA ALA A 204 16.02 0.15 -30.96
C ALA A 204 14.62 -0.28 -30.55
N VAL A 205 13.95 0.52 -29.71
CA VAL A 205 12.51 0.35 -29.44
C VAL A 205 11.75 0.58 -30.73
N SER A 206 11.16 -0.48 -31.31
CA SER A 206 10.37 -0.36 -32.51
C SER A 206 8.93 0.00 -32.14
N GLY A 207 8.48 1.18 -32.56
CA GLY A 207 7.12 1.69 -32.32
C GLY A 207 6.02 0.90 -33.06
N LYS A 208 5.97 -0.42 -32.92
CA LYS A 208 4.86 -1.26 -33.38
C LYS A 208 4.19 -1.92 -32.19
N ALA A 209 2.87 -1.78 -32.17
CA ALA A 209 2.01 -2.38 -31.17
C ALA A 209 2.38 -3.84 -30.86
N LYS A 210 2.42 -4.15 -29.58
CA LYS A 210 2.65 -5.47 -28.96
C LYS A 210 1.84 -6.57 -29.67
N PRO A 211 2.46 -7.65 -30.18
CA PRO A 211 1.73 -8.87 -30.46
C PRO A 211 1.31 -9.55 -29.15
N PRO A 212 0.19 -10.30 -29.14
CA PRO A 212 -0.28 -10.98 -27.94
C PRO A 212 0.74 -12.01 -27.46
N ALA A 213 0.80 -12.22 -26.15
CA ALA A 213 1.73 -13.11 -25.47
C ALA A 213 1.75 -14.53 -26.10
N GLY A 214 2.88 -14.89 -26.69
CA GLY A 214 3.14 -16.20 -27.27
C GLY A 214 4.64 -16.34 -27.54
N ASP A 215 5.24 -17.31 -26.85
CA ASP A 215 6.58 -17.89 -27.05
C ASP A 215 7.77 -16.93 -27.27
N ARG A 216 8.45 -16.60 -26.17
CA ARG A 216 9.86 -16.18 -26.20
C ARG A 216 10.79 -17.39 -26.25
N ALA A 217 10.96 -17.95 -27.45
CA ALA A 217 12.10 -18.80 -27.74
C ALA A 217 13.07 -18.04 -28.64
N GLY A 218 14.29 -17.81 -28.17
CA GLY A 218 15.43 -17.40 -28.99
C GLY A 218 16.00 -16.01 -28.72
N ARG A 219 16.60 -15.79 -27.54
CA ARG A 219 17.70 -14.86 -27.35
C ARG A 219 18.89 -15.65 -26.81
N GLY A 220 20.05 -15.44 -27.42
CA GLY A 220 21.27 -16.16 -27.18
C GLY A 220 21.76 -16.01 -25.73
N ASP A 221 22.38 -17.08 -25.27
CA ASP A 221 23.00 -17.29 -23.98
C ASP A 221 23.78 -16.07 -23.43
N VAL A 222 23.11 -15.23 -22.67
CA VAL A 222 23.68 -14.70 -21.44
C VAL A 222 23.32 -15.78 -20.40
N ARG A 223 24.30 -16.47 -19.86
CA ARG A 223 24.13 -17.51 -18.85
C ARG A 223 23.19 -16.96 -17.77
N ARG A 224 21.95 -17.42 -17.75
CA ARG A 224 21.14 -17.40 -16.55
C ARG A 224 21.92 -18.20 -15.53
N LEU A 225 22.44 -17.52 -14.52
CA LEU A 225 22.86 -18.18 -13.31
C LEU A 225 21.66 -18.96 -12.79
N THR A 226 21.85 -20.26 -12.64
CA THR A 226 20.82 -21.18 -12.19
C THR A 226 20.51 -20.88 -10.73
N THR A 227 19.30 -21.19 -10.29
CA THR A 227 18.70 -21.07 -8.95
C THR A 227 19.55 -21.56 -7.75
N ALA A 228 20.82 -21.90 -7.96
CA ALA A 228 21.77 -22.28 -6.91
C ALA A 228 22.50 -21.09 -6.28
N ASP A 229 22.54 -19.91 -6.92
CA ASP A 229 23.26 -18.73 -6.41
C ASP A 229 22.37 -17.77 -5.61
N SER A 230 21.03 -17.97 -5.62
CA SER A 230 20.09 -17.20 -4.81
C SER A 230 20.07 -17.58 -3.31
N ALA A 231 20.90 -18.56 -2.90
CA ALA A 231 20.99 -18.99 -1.51
C ALA A 231 21.81 -18.06 -0.60
N LEU A 232 22.36 -16.96 -1.15
CA LEU A 232 23.20 -16.02 -0.41
C LEU A 232 22.50 -14.68 -0.11
N CYS A 233 21.30 -14.44 -0.60
CA CYS A 233 20.52 -13.27 -0.22
C CYS A 233 19.80 -13.53 1.10
N ASN A 234 20.12 -12.76 2.13
CA ASN A 234 19.50 -12.83 3.45
C ASN A 234 18.46 -11.74 3.67
N CYS A 235 18.00 -11.07 2.59
CA CYS A 235 16.86 -10.16 2.67
C CYS A 235 15.57 -11.02 2.71
N GLY A 236 14.68 -10.77 3.67
CA GLY A 236 13.42 -11.52 3.84
C GLY A 236 12.51 -11.51 2.60
N GLN A 237 12.74 -10.60 1.65
CA GLN A 237 11.97 -10.41 0.42
C GLN A 237 12.45 -11.24 -0.78
N CYS A 238 13.69 -11.73 -0.79
CA CYS A 238 14.23 -12.55 -1.89
C CYS A 238 13.90 -14.04 -1.80
N ARG A 239 13.01 -14.48 -0.92
CA ARG A 239 12.42 -15.81 -0.98
C ARG A 239 11.46 -15.87 -2.17
N VAL A 240 12.00 -16.02 -3.36
CA VAL A 240 11.20 -16.54 -4.48
C VAL A 240 10.86 -17.97 -4.10
N GLY A 241 9.62 -18.14 -3.63
CA GLY A 241 9.02 -19.46 -3.51
C GLY A 241 9.12 -20.17 -4.86
N ASP A 242 9.24 -21.49 -4.82
CA ASP A 242 9.12 -22.38 -5.98
C ASP A 242 7.95 -21.90 -6.87
N PRO A 243 8.01 -22.12 -8.19
CA PRO A 243 6.93 -21.75 -9.07
C PRO A 243 5.65 -22.40 -8.55
N VAL A 244 4.80 -21.58 -7.95
CA VAL A 244 3.45 -22.00 -7.57
C VAL A 244 2.77 -22.35 -8.88
N THR A 245 2.76 -23.63 -9.20
CA THR A 245 1.73 -24.18 -10.07
C THR A 245 0.43 -23.74 -9.45
N ALA A 246 -0.36 -22.98 -10.19
CA ALA A 246 -1.67 -22.55 -9.78
C ALA A 246 -2.54 -23.76 -9.40
N GLY A 247 -2.43 -24.16 -8.16
CA GLY A 247 -3.33 -24.97 -7.39
C GLY A 247 -3.88 -24.03 -6.34
N VAL A 248 -5.06 -23.51 -6.60
CA VAL A 248 -5.88 -22.77 -5.65
C VAL A 248 -6.26 -23.73 -4.55
N ASP A 249 -5.48 -23.84 -3.47
CA ASP A 249 -5.85 -24.52 -2.22
C ASP A 249 -4.94 -24.04 -1.06
N GLY A 250 -4.93 -22.70 -0.83
CA GLY A 250 -4.60 -22.10 0.45
C GLY A 250 -5.81 -21.27 0.88
N PRO A 251 -6.13 -21.15 2.18
CA PRO A 251 -7.14 -20.20 2.60
C PRO A 251 -6.75 -18.84 2.04
N ALA A 252 -7.67 -18.18 1.32
CA ALA A 252 -7.51 -16.79 0.95
C ALA A 252 -7.25 -16.03 2.25
N GLU A 253 -6.11 -15.34 2.36
CA GLU A 253 -5.91 -14.40 3.45
C GLU A 253 -7.10 -13.46 3.42
N ASP A 254 -7.83 -13.37 4.53
CA ASP A 254 -9.02 -12.54 4.66
C ASP A 254 -8.60 -11.07 4.50
N VAL A 255 -8.68 -10.56 3.27
CA VAL A 255 -8.55 -9.12 3.02
C VAL A 255 -9.67 -8.43 3.79
N PRO A 256 -9.36 -7.56 4.76
CA PRO A 256 -10.39 -6.94 5.58
C PRO A 256 -11.38 -6.17 4.68
N VAL A 257 -12.65 -6.50 4.79
CA VAL A 257 -13.70 -5.76 4.07
C VAL A 257 -14.04 -4.52 4.89
N LEU A 258 -13.61 -3.36 4.38
CA LEU A 258 -13.88 -2.08 5.02
C LEU A 258 -15.33 -1.63 4.72
N ARG A 259 -15.93 -0.90 5.67
CA ARG A 259 -17.28 -0.37 5.48
C ARG A 259 -17.34 0.66 4.35
N PRO A 260 -18.48 0.76 3.63
CA PRO A 260 -18.68 1.78 2.64
C PRO A 260 -18.81 3.16 3.29
N VAL A 261 -18.23 4.16 2.64
CA VAL A 261 -18.23 5.54 3.13
C VAL A 261 -18.83 6.51 2.11
N THR A 262 -19.30 7.65 2.60
CA THR A 262 -19.68 8.79 1.76
C THR A 262 -18.56 9.82 1.78
N LEU A 263 -18.10 10.27 0.60
CA LEU A 263 -17.10 11.33 0.51
C LEU A 263 -17.76 12.70 0.46
N ALA A 264 -17.06 13.68 1.04
CA ALA A 264 -17.46 15.09 0.91
C ALA A 264 -17.35 15.57 -0.56
N PRO A 265 -18.12 16.59 -0.97
CA PRO A 265 -18.01 17.19 -2.30
C PRO A 265 -16.58 17.64 -2.60
N GLN A 266 -16.15 17.48 -3.86
CA GLN A 266 -14.77 17.81 -4.26
C GLN A 266 -14.39 19.26 -3.98
N GLU A 267 -15.34 20.20 -4.10
CA GLU A 267 -15.10 21.62 -3.79
C GLU A 267 -14.78 21.85 -2.31
N ASP A 268 -15.42 21.11 -1.41
CA ASP A 268 -15.18 21.17 0.04
C ASP A 268 -13.80 20.54 0.38
N LEU A 269 -13.44 19.44 -0.28
CA LEU A 269 -12.13 18.80 -0.11
C LEU A 269 -11.00 19.72 -0.59
N VAL A 270 -11.15 20.35 -1.75
CA VAL A 270 -10.18 21.35 -2.25
C VAL A 270 -10.06 22.53 -1.29
N ALA A 271 -11.18 23.02 -0.76
CA ALA A 271 -11.18 24.10 0.24
C ALA A 271 -10.47 23.66 1.53
N ALA A 272 -10.69 22.42 1.96
CA ALA A 272 -10.01 21.83 3.12
C ALA A 272 -8.48 21.76 2.92
N VAL A 273 -7.98 21.29 1.77
CA VAL A 273 -6.54 21.28 1.47
C VAL A 273 -5.95 22.69 1.53
N ARG A 274 -6.63 23.69 0.93
CA ARG A 274 -6.19 25.09 0.99
C ARG A 274 -6.18 25.65 2.41
N GLY A 275 -7.01 25.10 3.29
CA GLY A 275 -7.07 25.45 4.71
C GLY A 275 -6.02 24.76 5.59
N VAL A 276 -5.32 23.76 5.08
CA VAL A 276 -4.21 23.10 5.81
C VAL A 276 -3.05 24.08 5.96
N PRO A 277 -2.60 24.39 7.19
CA PRO A 277 -1.62 25.46 7.43
C PRO A 277 -0.32 25.28 6.63
N LEU A 278 0.17 24.06 6.48
CA LEU A 278 1.37 23.73 5.72
C LEU A 278 1.19 24.02 4.22
N PHE A 279 0.08 23.57 3.64
CA PHE A 279 -0.25 23.81 2.23
C PHE A 279 -0.54 25.28 1.92
N ASP A 280 -1.24 25.99 2.82
CA ASP A 280 -1.44 27.44 2.71
C ASP A 280 -0.10 28.18 2.71
N ALA A 281 0.84 27.79 3.57
CA ALA A 281 2.17 28.37 3.62
C ALA A 281 2.97 28.11 2.34
N ALA A 282 2.92 26.88 1.80
CA ALA A 282 3.57 26.51 0.54
C ALA A 282 3.01 27.32 -0.65
N LEU A 283 1.68 27.47 -0.74
CA LEU A 283 1.01 28.29 -1.75
C LEU A 283 1.39 29.77 -1.64
N ARG A 284 1.49 30.31 -0.44
CA ARG A 284 1.94 31.70 -0.21
C ARG A 284 3.40 31.91 -0.58
N LEU A 285 4.28 30.92 -0.28
CA LEU A 285 5.68 30.92 -0.70
C LEU A 285 5.80 30.92 -2.23
N ALA A 286 5.02 30.07 -2.91
CA ALA A 286 4.98 30.06 -4.37
C ALA A 286 4.54 31.41 -4.93
N ALA A 287 3.48 32.00 -4.42
CA ALA A 287 3.02 33.31 -4.82
C ALA A 287 4.08 34.41 -4.60
N TRP A 288 4.80 34.36 -3.47
CA TRP A 288 5.88 35.28 -3.12
C TRP A 288 7.11 35.13 -4.01
N CYS A 289 7.33 33.93 -4.58
CA CYS A 289 8.42 33.65 -5.51
C CYS A 289 8.13 34.05 -6.97
N ARG A 290 6.98 34.61 -7.31
CA ARG A 290 6.61 34.96 -8.71
C ARG A 290 7.62 35.83 -9.45
N GLU A 291 8.24 36.77 -8.77
CA GLU A 291 9.24 37.68 -9.35
C GLU A 291 10.64 37.08 -9.41
N GLY A 292 10.79 35.83 -9.00
CA GLY A 292 12.06 35.12 -8.91
C GLY A 292 12.88 35.54 -7.70
N ARG A 293 13.06 34.63 -6.73
CA ARG A 293 13.86 34.85 -5.53
C ARG A 293 15.21 34.13 -5.63
N GLN A 294 16.27 34.74 -5.12
CA GLN A 294 17.60 34.13 -5.18
C GLN A 294 17.70 32.95 -4.21
N VAL A 295 18.23 31.84 -4.71
CA VAL A 295 18.53 30.65 -3.89
C VAL A 295 20.03 30.36 -3.84
N THR A 296 20.43 29.56 -2.86
CA THR A 296 21.79 29.04 -2.71
C THR A 296 22.05 27.87 -3.68
N ALA A 297 23.26 27.38 -3.76
CA ALA A 297 23.60 26.16 -4.49
C ALA A 297 22.86 24.91 -3.92
N SER A 298 22.49 24.92 -2.63
CA SER A 298 21.66 23.90 -2.00
C SER A 298 20.16 24.12 -2.16
N ARG A 299 19.73 24.91 -3.15
CA ARG A 299 18.33 25.13 -3.55
C ARG A 299 17.41 25.73 -2.48
N VAL A 300 17.94 26.33 -1.42
CA VAL A 300 17.18 27.02 -0.38
C VAL A 300 17.36 28.54 -0.50
N LEU A 301 16.43 29.32 0.05
CA LEU A 301 16.50 30.77 0.07
C LEU A 301 17.82 31.27 0.72
N ARG A 302 18.34 32.40 0.26
CA ARG A 302 19.43 33.08 0.97
C ARG A 302 18.96 33.55 2.34
N PRO A 303 19.82 33.59 3.37
CA PRO A 303 19.42 33.94 4.74
C PRO A 303 18.62 35.25 4.86
N ALA A 304 18.93 36.26 4.05
CA ALA A 304 18.17 37.53 4.04
C ALA A 304 16.74 37.34 3.54
N LEU A 305 16.55 36.57 2.47
CA LEU A 305 15.25 36.26 1.92
C LEU A 305 14.47 35.28 2.81
N ALA A 306 15.14 34.36 3.49
CA ALA A 306 14.50 33.51 4.48
C ALA A 306 13.90 34.29 5.64
N ARG A 307 14.61 35.31 6.15
CA ARG A 307 14.07 36.22 7.18
C ARG A 307 12.85 36.99 6.66
N GLU A 308 12.95 37.56 5.47
CA GLU A 308 11.87 38.28 4.80
C GLU A 308 10.63 37.37 4.64
N ALA A 309 10.80 36.13 4.13
CA ALA A 309 9.72 35.19 3.95
C ALA A 309 9.01 34.84 5.26
N VAL A 310 9.77 34.53 6.33
CA VAL A 310 9.21 34.18 7.64
C VAL A 310 8.32 35.31 8.19
N GLU A 311 8.76 36.56 8.10
CA GLU A 311 8.02 37.69 8.67
C GLU A 311 6.89 38.16 7.74
N GLU A 312 7.14 38.34 6.45
CA GLU A 312 6.15 38.83 5.49
C GLU A 312 5.00 37.84 5.30
N LEU A 313 5.31 36.55 5.16
CA LEU A 313 4.34 35.49 5.01
C LEU A 313 3.84 34.93 6.35
N ARG A 314 4.33 35.45 7.47
CA ARG A 314 3.91 35.03 8.82
C ARG A 314 4.03 33.52 9.02
N LEU A 315 5.10 32.90 8.49
CA LEU A 315 5.32 31.44 8.58
C LEU A 315 5.51 31.00 10.03
N TRP A 316 5.91 31.92 10.93
CA TRP A 316 5.97 31.66 12.35
C TRP A 316 4.65 31.18 12.99
N LYS A 317 3.52 31.31 12.31
CA LYS A 317 2.23 30.72 12.74
C LYS A 317 2.20 29.19 12.64
N LEU A 318 3.13 28.59 11.91
CA LEU A 318 3.33 27.14 11.87
C LEU A 318 4.11 26.61 13.08
N ALA A 319 4.70 27.52 13.89
CA ALA A 319 5.49 27.14 15.05
C ALA A 319 4.62 26.50 16.12
N GLY A 320 4.98 25.29 16.55
CA GLY A 320 4.39 24.64 17.72
C GLY A 320 4.82 25.29 19.04
N ASP A 321 4.19 24.88 20.12
CA ASP A 321 4.52 25.33 21.47
C ASP A 321 5.98 25.00 21.80
N GLY A 322 6.67 25.97 22.41
CA GLY A 322 8.10 25.85 22.75
C GLY A 322 9.07 26.19 21.61
N SER A 323 8.61 26.36 20.38
CA SER A 323 9.45 26.80 19.27
C SER A 323 9.95 28.24 19.47
N PRO A 324 11.24 28.54 19.15
CA PRO A 324 11.75 29.89 19.21
C PRO A 324 11.05 30.85 18.23
N TYR A 325 10.33 30.31 17.25
CA TYR A 325 9.58 31.12 16.27
C TYR A 325 8.19 31.51 16.77
N ALA A 326 7.63 30.89 17.79
CA ALA A 326 6.33 31.24 18.38
C ALA A 326 6.37 32.59 19.12
N ASP A 327 7.45 32.85 19.87
CA ASP A 327 7.66 34.12 20.58
C ASP A 327 8.36 35.17 19.72
N ALA A 328 7.84 36.41 19.70
CA ALA A 328 8.36 37.47 18.84
C ALA A 328 9.82 37.88 19.15
N VAL A 329 10.23 37.87 20.43
CA VAL A 329 11.58 38.25 20.84
C VAL A 329 12.56 37.11 20.54
N ALA A 330 12.18 35.86 20.84
CA ALA A 330 12.99 34.70 20.54
C ALA A 330 13.16 34.53 19.03
N ARG A 331 12.07 34.72 18.25
CA ARG A 331 12.08 34.70 16.78
C ARG A 331 13.04 35.72 16.20
N ALA A 332 12.98 36.98 16.65
CA ALA A 332 13.89 38.01 16.18
C ALA A 332 15.37 37.63 16.38
N ARG A 333 15.72 37.08 17.56
CA ARG A 333 17.08 36.59 17.86
C ARG A 333 17.46 35.41 16.97
N ALA A 334 16.59 34.42 16.79
CA ALA A 334 16.84 33.27 15.93
C ALA A 334 17.09 33.69 14.49
N LEU A 335 16.26 34.61 13.95
CA LEU A 335 16.41 35.14 12.60
C LEU A 335 17.66 36.02 12.43
N GLU A 336 18.09 36.81 13.46
CA GLU A 336 19.34 37.58 13.39
C GLU A 336 20.55 36.66 13.22
N SER A 337 20.60 35.56 13.96
CA SER A 337 21.72 34.61 13.94
C SER A 337 21.71 33.63 12.77
N LEU A 338 20.71 33.71 11.90
CA LEU A 338 20.47 32.75 10.81
C LEU A 338 21.62 32.66 9.81
N ARG A 339 22.17 31.47 9.64
CA ARG A 339 23.26 31.15 8.67
C ARG A 339 22.75 30.45 7.43
N SER A 340 21.72 29.63 7.56
CA SER A 340 21.10 28.89 6.46
C SER A 340 19.58 28.91 6.60
N ALA A 341 18.84 28.94 5.50
CA ALA A 341 17.40 28.78 5.50
C ALA A 341 16.94 27.40 5.99
N LYS A 342 17.79 26.39 5.87
CA LYS A 342 17.54 25.03 6.40
C LYS A 342 17.42 24.98 7.93
N ASP A 343 17.97 25.99 8.62
CA ASP A 343 17.92 26.06 10.07
C ASP A 343 16.56 26.65 10.58
N VAL A 344 15.63 26.92 9.65
CA VAL A 344 14.33 27.56 9.93
C VAL A 344 13.20 26.57 9.70
N ALA A 345 12.86 25.75 10.69
CA ALA A 345 11.86 24.69 10.59
C ALA A 345 10.53 25.18 10.01
N VAL A 346 10.02 26.36 10.46
CA VAL A 346 8.77 26.93 9.95
C VAL A 346 8.82 27.38 8.48
N LEU A 347 9.98 27.33 7.84
CA LEU A 347 10.20 27.64 6.42
C LEU A 347 10.58 26.38 5.63
N ASP A 348 11.32 25.46 6.25
CA ASP A 348 11.92 24.31 5.54
C ASP A 348 10.81 23.39 4.98
N ASP A 349 9.88 22.92 5.81
CA ASP A 349 8.78 22.06 5.39
C ASP A 349 7.91 22.68 4.27
N PRO A 350 7.35 23.89 4.42
CA PRO A 350 6.53 24.48 3.36
C PRO A 350 7.36 24.86 2.12
N TRP A 351 8.68 25.10 2.27
CA TRP A 351 9.57 25.32 1.12
C TRP A 351 9.73 24.08 0.26
N TRP A 352 10.06 22.95 0.91
CA TRP A 352 10.25 21.70 0.18
C TRP A 352 8.91 21.18 -0.35
N LEU A 353 7.83 21.30 0.40
CA LEU A 353 6.50 20.97 -0.11
C LEU A 353 6.15 21.77 -1.37
N ALA A 354 6.50 23.06 -1.42
CA ALA A 354 6.26 23.89 -2.60
C ALA A 354 7.18 23.54 -3.78
N VAL A 355 8.41 23.13 -3.52
CA VAL A 355 9.38 22.76 -4.56
C VAL A 355 9.05 21.38 -5.14
N ASP A 356 8.80 20.39 -4.30
CA ASP A 356 8.52 19.01 -4.71
C ASP A 356 7.15 18.88 -5.37
N GLY A 357 6.17 19.67 -4.90
CA GLY A 357 4.86 19.82 -5.54
C GLY A 357 4.85 20.65 -6.83
N GLY A 358 6.02 21.10 -7.30
CA GLY A 358 6.12 21.90 -8.53
C GLY A 358 5.52 23.31 -8.43
N MET A 359 5.08 23.75 -7.24
CA MET A 359 4.57 25.12 -7.01
C MET A 359 5.68 26.14 -7.15
N ILE A 360 6.92 25.74 -6.83
CA ILE A 360 8.14 26.53 -7.02
C ILE A 360 9.10 25.73 -7.90
N THR A 361 9.53 26.34 -9.01
CA THR A 361 10.60 25.82 -9.86
C THR A 361 11.89 26.58 -9.61
N ILE A 362 13.01 25.86 -9.50
CA ILE A 362 14.32 26.46 -9.27
C ILE A 362 15.16 26.33 -10.54
N ASN A 363 15.45 27.48 -11.16
CA ASN A 363 16.27 27.56 -12.38
C ASN A 363 17.19 28.77 -12.32
N GLY A 364 18.41 28.63 -12.85
CA GLY A 364 19.39 29.72 -12.92
C GLY A 364 19.75 30.37 -11.57
N GLY A 365 19.71 29.59 -10.45
CA GLY A 365 19.96 30.10 -9.09
C GLY A 365 18.84 30.97 -8.54
N ARG A 366 17.66 30.87 -9.11
CA ARG A 366 16.43 31.55 -8.67
C ARG A 366 15.27 30.59 -8.54
N ALA A 367 14.42 30.82 -7.56
CA ALA A 367 13.15 30.16 -7.35
C ALA A 367 12.04 30.99 -7.99
N TRP A 368 11.23 30.38 -8.83
CA TRP A 368 10.11 30.97 -9.53
C TRP A 368 8.83 30.26 -9.12
N GLY A 369 7.86 31.01 -8.63
CA GLY A 369 6.57 30.46 -8.19
C GLY A 369 5.46 30.77 -9.15
N GLY A 370 4.50 29.84 -9.28
CA GLY A 370 3.22 30.06 -9.93
C GLY A 370 2.26 30.83 -9.04
N ALA A 371 1.14 31.30 -9.62
CA ALA A 371 0.05 31.81 -8.82
C ALA A 371 -0.65 30.67 -8.08
N ALA A 372 -1.05 30.88 -6.85
CA ALA A 372 -1.89 29.91 -6.11
C ALA A 372 -3.19 29.55 -6.86
N THR A 373 -3.61 30.42 -7.79
CA THR A 373 -4.75 30.22 -8.70
C THR A 373 -4.42 29.34 -9.90
N ASP A 374 -3.13 29.11 -10.20
CA ASP A 374 -2.69 28.31 -11.35
C ASP A 374 -2.79 26.81 -11.07
N PHE A 375 -2.92 26.42 -9.78
CA PHE A 375 -3.24 25.07 -9.40
C PHE A 375 -4.74 24.84 -9.53
N ALA A 376 -5.16 24.09 -10.55
CA ALA A 376 -6.51 23.59 -10.64
C ALA A 376 -6.82 22.74 -9.39
N GLY A 377 -8.08 22.78 -8.94
CA GLY A 377 -8.46 22.05 -7.72
C GLY A 377 -8.12 20.54 -7.80
N GLY A 378 -8.20 19.94 -8.99
CA GLY A 378 -7.83 18.55 -9.23
C GLY A 378 -6.33 18.28 -9.04
N ASP A 379 -5.45 19.15 -9.52
CA ASP A 379 -4.00 19.02 -9.37
C ASP A 379 -3.58 19.14 -7.89
N LEU A 380 -4.23 20.06 -7.14
CA LEU A 380 -3.98 20.26 -5.72
C LEU A 380 -4.40 19.03 -4.90
N MET A 381 -5.55 18.43 -5.22
CA MET A 381 -6.03 17.21 -4.56
C MET A 381 -5.10 16.03 -4.87
N ALA A 382 -4.68 15.85 -6.12
CA ALA A 382 -3.76 14.79 -6.52
C ALA A 382 -2.42 14.93 -5.79
N PHE A 383 -1.89 16.15 -5.70
CA PHE A 383 -0.65 16.42 -4.98
C PHE A 383 -0.79 16.15 -3.48
N TRP A 384 -1.88 16.64 -2.84
CA TRP A 384 -2.12 16.39 -1.43
C TRP A 384 -2.24 14.89 -1.13
N THR A 385 -2.93 14.14 -1.99
CA THR A 385 -3.09 12.68 -1.82
C THR A 385 -1.76 11.95 -1.98
N ALA A 386 -0.90 12.39 -2.91
CA ALA A 386 0.44 11.83 -3.06
C ALA A 386 1.29 12.11 -1.81
N THR A 387 1.28 13.35 -1.30
CA THR A 387 2.00 13.71 -0.06
C THR A 387 1.52 12.88 1.15
N LEU A 388 0.22 12.57 1.22
CA LEU A 388 -0.30 11.68 2.27
C LEU A 388 0.19 10.25 2.09
N GLY A 389 0.23 9.74 0.85
CA GLY A 389 0.77 8.43 0.53
C GLY A 389 2.25 8.32 0.92
N ASP A 390 3.06 9.29 0.49
CA ASP A 390 4.49 9.35 0.84
C ASP A 390 4.72 9.33 2.37
N LEU A 391 3.91 10.08 3.14
CA LEU A 391 3.97 10.06 4.61
C LEU A 391 3.65 8.69 5.18
N LEU A 392 2.60 8.03 4.69
CA LEU A 392 2.19 6.71 5.18
C LEU A 392 3.21 5.63 4.81
N GLU A 393 3.80 5.71 3.62
CA GLU A 393 4.89 4.84 3.19
C GLU A 393 6.15 5.06 4.05
N GLU A 394 6.53 6.32 4.33
CA GLU A 394 7.66 6.64 5.18
C GLU A 394 7.49 6.07 6.61
N ILE A 395 6.29 6.20 7.19
CA ILE A 395 5.97 5.60 8.49
C ILE A 395 6.03 4.07 8.43
N GLY A 396 5.54 3.46 7.33
CA GLY A 396 5.58 2.01 7.10
C GLY A 396 7.01 1.46 6.92
N GLU A 397 7.87 2.18 6.18
CA GLU A 397 9.23 1.73 5.86
C GLU A 397 10.25 2.02 6.97
N SER A 398 10.17 3.18 7.60
CA SER A 398 11.15 3.62 8.62
C SER A 398 10.90 2.97 9.97
N GLY A 399 9.71 2.41 10.20
CA GLY A 399 9.22 2.11 11.54
C GLY A 399 9.12 3.40 12.37
N VAL A 400 8.21 3.42 13.32
CA VAL A 400 7.88 4.58 14.17
C VAL A 400 9.07 5.13 14.98
N LEU A 401 10.21 4.46 14.96
CA LEU A 401 11.37 4.87 15.76
C LEU A 401 12.64 4.77 14.92
N ASP A 402 13.23 5.91 14.62
CA ASP A 402 14.56 6.00 14.02
C ASP A 402 15.54 5.03 14.72
N GLY A 403 15.98 3.99 14.00
CA GLY A 403 16.94 2.99 14.48
C GLY A 403 16.38 1.62 14.88
N LEU A 404 15.09 1.37 14.77
CA LEU A 404 14.53 0.01 14.85
C LEU A 404 14.52 -0.62 13.45
N HIS A 405 15.36 -1.64 13.25
CA HIS A 405 15.45 -2.42 12.03
C HIS A 405 15.11 -3.89 12.30
N GLY A 406 14.70 -4.64 11.27
CA GLY A 406 14.35 -6.05 11.35
C GLY A 406 12.95 -6.28 11.93
N GLU A 407 12.75 -7.36 12.69
CA GLU A 407 11.44 -7.80 13.18
C GLU A 407 10.63 -6.71 13.92
N LEU A 408 11.28 -5.77 14.59
CA LEU A 408 10.60 -4.66 15.28
C LEU A 408 10.16 -3.55 14.31
N GLY A 409 10.90 -3.32 13.23
CA GLY A 409 10.50 -2.40 12.17
C GLY A 409 9.27 -2.94 11.42
N GLU A 410 9.27 -4.23 11.07
CA GLU A 410 8.12 -4.90 10.45
C GLU A 410 6.88 -4.82 11.35
N LEU A 411 7.03 -5.07 12.65
CA LEU A 411 5.92 -4.97 13.61
C LEU A 411 5.34 -3.54 13.70
N THR A 412 6.17 -2.50 13.69
CA THR A 412 5.69 -1.11 13.71
C THR A 412 4.98 -0.72 12.42
N ALA A 413 5.41 -1.26 11.28
CA ALA A 413 4.73 -1.10 9.99
C ALA A 413 3.33 -1.76 10.01
N GLU A 414 3.24 -3.01 10.48
CA GLU A 414 1.95 -3.71 10.64
C GLU A 414 1.00 -2.97 11.58
N ILE A 415 1.53 -2.39 12.67
CA ILE A 415 0.74 -1.57 13.59
C ILE A 415 0.22 -0.31 12.87
N ALA A 416 1.05 0.37 12.08
CA ALA A 416 0.66 1.57 11.36
C ALA A 416 -0.44 1.27 10.33
N ASP A 417 -0.31 0.20 9.56
CA ASP A 417 -1.31 -0.26 8.60
C ASP A 417 -2.63 -0.63 9.28
N GLY A 418 -2.56 -1.35 10.40
CA GLY A 418 -3.73 -1.66 11.21
C GLY A 418 -4.44 -0.41 11.75
N LEU A 419 -3.68 0.61 12.15
CA LEU A 419 -4.23 1.90 12.61
C LEU A 419 -4.90 2.67 11.46
N VAL A 420 -4.34 2.65 10.26
CA VAL A 420 -4.95 3.26 9.06
C VAL A 420 -6.30 2.63 8.76
N GLY A 421 -6.38 1.29 8.77
CA GLY A 421 -7.63 0.55 8.60
C GLY A 421 -8.66 0.89 9.69
N LEU A 422 -8.25 0.88 10.95
CA LEU A 422 -9.08 1.20 12.10
C LEU A 422 -9.64 2.64 12.04
N LEU A 423 -8.82 3.61 11.65
CA LEU A 423 -9.24 5.00 11.48
C LEU A 423 -10.25 5.14 10.36
N TYR A 424 -10.02 4.46 9.24
CA TYR A 424 -10.92 4.48 8.10
C TYR A 424 -12.27 3.86 8.44
N ASP A 425 -12.27 2.75 9.20
CA ASP A 425 -13.48 2.03 9.60
C ASP A 425 -14.22 2.69 10.77
N ALA A 426 -13.60 3.67 11.45
CA ALA A 426 -14.26 4.40 12.53
C ALA A 426 -15.49 5.18 12.02
N PRO A 427 -16.59 5.24 12.78
CA PRO A 427 -17.77 6.05 12.45
C PRO A 427 -17.42 7.51 12.17
N ASP A 428 -18.28 8.18 11.37
CA ASP A 428 -18.12 9.60 11.12
C ASP A 428 -18.12 10.37 12.45
N ASP A 429 -17.18 11.32 12.57
CA ASP A 429 -16.97 12.11 13.77
C ASP A 429 -16.58 11.35 15.06
N ALA A 430 -16.31 10.05 14.99
CA ALA A 430 -15.82 9.28 16.14
C ALA A 430 -14.35 9.60 16.45
N TRP A 431 -14.05 9.68 17.73
CA TRP A 431 -12.68 9.70 18.22
C TRP A 431 -12.18 8.26 18.42
N VAL A 432 -10.99 8.00 17.92
CA VAL A 432 -10.22 6.80 18.25
C VAL A 432 -9.29 7.20 19.39
N ASP A 433 -9.43 6.53 20.52
CA ASP A 433 -8.71 6.82 21.76
C ASP A 433 -7.79 5.63 22.12
N VAL A 434 -6.54 5.92 22.38
CA VAL A 434 -5.53 4.89 22.66
C VAL A 434 -5.85 4.13 23.97
N ASP A 435 -6.46 4.78 24.96
CA ASP A 435 -6.84 4.15 26.22
C ASP A 435 -8.00 3.16 26.04
N ASP A 436 -8.97 3.48 25.15
CA ASP A 436 -10.09 2.58 24.83
C ASP A 436 -9.58 1.33 24.09
N LEU A 437 -8.63 1.49 23.15
CA LEU A 437 -8.02 0.36 22.45
C LEU A 437 -7.24 -0.56 23.40
N ARG A 438 -6.49 0.06 24.32
CA ARG A 438 -5.77 -0.67 25.36
C ARG A 438 -6.72 -1.45 26.29
N ALA A 439 -7.86 -0.85 26.68
CA ALA A 439 -8.84 -1.50 27.50
C ALA A 439 -9.43 -2.74 26.82
N LYS A 440 -9.77 -2.64 25.54
CA LYS A 440 -10.28 -3.77 24.74
C LYS A 440 -9.28 -4.91 24.61
N ALA A 441 -8.00 -4.60 24.35
CA ALA A 441 -6.95 -5.62 24.26
C ALA A 441 -6.79 -6.39 25.59
N ARG A 442 -6.86 -5.68 26.73
CA ARG A 442 -6.83 -6.33 28.06
C ARG A 442 -8.06 -7.20 28.35
N GLU A 443 -9.24 -6.77 27.91
CA GLU A 443 -10.47 -7.57 28.00
C GLU A 443 -10.39 -8.85 27.17
N ALA A 444 -9.68 -8.81 26.04
CA ALA A 444 -9.38 -9.99 25.23
C ALA A 444 -8.40 -10.98 25.89
N GLY A 445 -7.84 -10.64 27.06
CA GLY A 445 -6.99 -11.54 27.86
C GLY A 445 -5.50 -11.39 27.59
N GLU A 446 -5.07 -10.40 26.84
CA GLU A 446 -3.67 -10.15 26.55
C GLU A 446 -2.97 -9.50 27.75
N ASN A 447 -1.93 -10.15 28.27
CA ASN A 447 -1.17 -9.70 29.44
C ASN A 447 0.26 -10.26 29.39
N GLY A 448 1.24 -9.53 29.92
CA GLY A 448 2.62 -9.98 30.09
C GLY A 448 3.64 -9.02 29.48
N PRO A 449 4.95 -9.30 29.62
CA PRO A 449 6.02 -8.39 29.16
C PRO A 449 6.03 -8.16 27.64
N GLU A 450 5.63 -9.15 26.86
CA GLU A 450 5.52 -9.02 25.39
C GLU A 450 4.37 -8.09 25.03
N PHE A 451 3.25 -8.20 25.73
CA PHE A 451 2.12 -7.29 25.58
C PHE A 451 2.47 -5.85 25.99
N ASP A 452 3.21 -5.67 27.09
CA ASP A 452 3.66 -4.34 27.53
C ASP A 452 4.57 -3.67 26.48
N LEU A 453 5.43 -4.46 25.81
CA LEU A 453 6.28 -3.98 24.72
C LEU A 453 5.44 -3.61 23.49
N PHE A 454 4.56 -4.51 23.03
CA PHE A 454 3.65 -4.24 21.92
C PHE A 454 2.83 -2.97 22.17
N GLN A 455 2.32 -2.79 23.39
CA GLN A 455 1.57 -1.61 23.79
C GLN A 455 2.40 -0.32 23.69
N ALA A 456 3.68 -0.35 24.09
CA ALA A 456 4.54 0.81 24.00
C ALA A 456 4.83 1.21 22.52
N LEU A 457 5.05 0.20 21.66
CA LEU A 457 5.21 0.42 20.22
C LEU A 457 3.92 0.97 19.60
N PHE A 458 2.78 0.40 19.96
CA PHE A 458 1.47 0.86 19.49
C PHE A 458 1.19 2.32 19.87
N GLU A 459 1.47 2.73 21.11
CA GLU A 459 1.30 4.12 21.56
C GLU A 459 2.22 5.09 20.80
N ALA A 460 3.46 4.67 20.56
CA ALA A 460 4.40 5.47 19.77
C ALA A 460 3.95 5.61 18.32
N SER A 461 3.54 4.50 17.66
CA SER A 461 2.99 4.51 16.30
C SER A 461 1.72 5.35 16.19
N PHE A 462 0.83 5.27 17.19
CA PHE A 462 -0.39 6.04 17.25
C PHE A 462 -0.10 7.55 17.30
N ARG A 463 0.90 7.95 18.10
CA ARG A 463 1.31 9.35 18.24
C ARG A 463 1.90 9.88 16.95
N GLU A 464 2.89 9.20 16.39
CA GLU A 464 3.58 9.63 15.18
C GLU A 464 2.63 9.72 13.98
N LEU A 465 1.81 8.69 13.78
CA LEU A 465 0.77 8.71 12.77
C LEU A 465 -0.22 9.87 12.99
N GLY A 466 -0.63 10.10 14.24
CA GLY A 466 -1.53 11.19 14.61
C GLY A 466 -0.96 12.58 14.32
N GLU A 467 0.30 12.82 14.66
CA GLU A 467 1.01 14.06 14.40
C GLU A 467 1.21 14.30 12.90
N GLY A 468 1.69 13.30 12.17
CA GLY A 468 1.89 13.37 10.72
C GLY A 468 0.59 13.62 9.95
N LEU A 469 -0.45 12.86 10.24
CA LEU A 469 -1.77 13.03 9.62
C LEU A 469 -2.42 14.38 9.96
N ALA A 470 -2.20 14.88 11.18
CA ALA A 470 -2.70 16.20 11.59
C ALA A 470 -2.00 17.34 10.84
N LEU A 471 -0.70 17.22 10.58
CA LEU A 471 0.07 18.18 9.78
C LEU A 471 -0.50 18.34 8.38
N LEU A 472 -1.02 17.25 7.80
CA LEU A 472 -1.68 17.22 6.50
C LEU A 472 -3.20 17.51 6.59
N GLY A 473 -3.75 17.74 7.79
CA GLY A 473 -5.17 17.97 8.00
C GLY A 473 -6.06 16.74 7.79
N ALA A 474 -5.47 15.55 7.71
CA ALA A 474 -6.18 14.29 7.53
C ALA A 474 -6.91 13.85 8.80
N VAL A 475 -6.38 14.18 9.97
CA VAL A 475 -7.02 13.94 11.27
C VAL A 475 -7.06 15.20 12.13
N LYS A 476 -7.97 15.23 13.10
CA LYS A 476 -7.82 16.05 14.29
C LYS A 476 -7.16 15.21 15.36
N TYR A 477 -6.01 15.64 15.83
CA TYR A 477 -5.21 14.94 16.84
C TYR A 477 -5.19 15.76 18.13
N GLU A 478 -5.38 15.09 19.25
CA GLU A 478 -5.26 15.66 20.57
C GLU A 478 -4.29 14.79 21.39
N PRO A 479 -3.08 15.31 21.70
CA PRO A 479 -2.12 14.61 22.51
C PRO A 479 -2.65 14.39 23.92
N GLY A 480 -2.30 13.28 24.51
CA GLY A 480 -2.60 12.96 25.90
C GLY A 480 -1.77 13.76 26.89
N ASP A 481 -2.05 13.58 28.17
CA ASP A 481 -1.35 14.27 29.29
C ASP A 481 0.08 13.78 29.51
N GLY A 482 0.77 13.33 28.51
CA GLY A 482 2.15 12.86 28.43
C GLY A 482 2.67 12.09 29.68
N ASP A 483 3.08 10.85 29.50
CA ASP A 483 3.77 10.11 30.55
C ASP A 483 5.11 9.62 30.01
N ASP A 484 6.22 10.18 30.52
CA ASP A 484 7.60 9.72 30.24
C ASP A 484 7.80 8.22 30.58
N SER A 485 6.84 7.57 31.22
CA SER A 485 6.91 6.16 31.61
C SER A 485 6.75 5.19 30.42
N ALA A 486 6.14 5.61 29.33
CA ALA A 486 6.08 4.80 28.09
C ALA A 486 7.41 4.84 27.33
N GLU A 487 8.17 5.92 27.45
CA GLU A 487 9.52 6.03 26.87
C GLU A 487 10.58 5.16 27.59
N GLU A 488 10.39 4.83 28.85
CA GLU A 488 11.37 4.06 29.65
C GLU A 488 11.52 2.61 29.15
N PRO A 489 10.44 1.85 28.87
CA PRO A 489 10.56 0.53 28.24
C PRO A 489 11.18 0.59 26.85
N LEU A 490 10.79 1.56 26.04
CA LEU A 490 11.33 1.80 24.70
C LEU A 490 12.81 2.20 24.76
N ARG A 491 13.19 3.12 25.65
CA ARG A 491 14.58 3.53 25.87
C ARG A 491 15.44 2.37 26.37
N THR A 492 14.89 1.52 27.24
CA THR A 492 15.56 0.32 27.74
C THR A 492 15.78 -0.69 26.63
N LEU A 493 14.78 -0.87 25.74
CA LEU A 493 14.88 -1.73 24.57
C LEU A 493 15.91 -1.21 23.57
N LEU A 494 15.86 0.07 23.21
CA LEU A 494 16.81 0.72 22.30
C LEU A 494 18.26 0.62 22.84
N ASN A 495 18.46 0.79 24.14
CA ASN A 495 19.76 0.59 24.78
C ASN A 495 20.23 -0.87 24.76
N THR A 496 19.31 -1.82 24.77
CA THR A 496 19.61 -3.25 24.75
C THR A 496 19.95 -3.72 23.34
N VAL A 497 19.20 -3.27 22.34
CA VAL A 497 19.41 -3.55 20.93
C VAL A 497 20.64 -2.80 20.39
N GLY A 498 20.88 -1.58 20.86
CA GLY A 498 22.05 -0.77 20.50
C GLY A 498 23.38 -1.18 21.15
N GLY A 499 23.44 -2.32 21.85
CA GLY A 499 24.69 -2.91 22.37
C GLY A 499 25.36 -2.15 23.53
N GLN A 500 24.74 -1.14 24.13
CA GLN A 500 25.25 -0.49 25.34
C GLN A 500 24.92 -1.32 26.57
N LYS A 501 25.92 -1.97 27.16
CA LYS A 501 25.78 -2.65 28.47
C LYS A 501 25.36 -1.64 29.53
N PRO A 502 24.33 -1.92 30.35
CA PRO A 502 24.00 -1.08 31.48
C PRO A 502 25.10 -1.12 32.50
N GLY A 503 25.87 -0.06 32.58
CA GLY A 503 26.84 0.16 33.66
C GLY A 503 26.13 0.79 34.86
N GLY A 504 25.98 0.05 35.95
CA GLY A 504 25.64 0.64 37.23
C GLY A 504 24.53 -0.14 37.97
N SER A 505 24.90 -0.74 39.09
CA SER A 505 24.04 -1.35 40.09
C SER A 505 23.00 -0.33 40.63
N GLY A 506 21.80 -0.36 40.07
CA GLY A 506 20.65 0.35 40.63
C GLY A 506 19.53 -0.67 40.82
N THR A 507 19.09 -0.78 42.05
CA THR A 507 17.95 -1.59 42.51
C THR A 507 16.78 -1.42 41.58
N SER A 508 16.28 -2.54 41.02
CA SER A 508 15.01 -2.60 40.27
C SER A 508 13.93 -1.84 41.05
N PRO A 509 13.32 -0.80 40.48
CA PRO A 509 12.08 -0.31 41.05
C PRO A 509 11.02 -1.37 40.76
N SER A 510 10.45 -1.96 41.80
CA SER A 510 9.22 -2.72 41.69
C SER A 510 8.22 -1.88 40.91
N ALA A 511 7.71 -2.41 39.80
CA ALA A 511 6.61 -1.81 39.06
C ALA A 511 5.47 -1.56 40.07
N SER A 512 5.42 -0.35 40.62
CA SER A 512 4.29 0.11 41.38
C SER A 512 3.16 0.32 40.36
N ASN A 513 2.22 -0.61 40.38
CA ASN A 513 0.89 -0.50 39.80
C ASN A 513 0.18 0.74 40.38
N ARG A 514 0.62 1.96 40.01
CA ARG A 514 -0.12 3.17 40.27
C ARG A 514 -1.12 3.29 39.13
N SER A 515 -2.36 2.97 39.43
CA SER A 515 -3.52 3.30 38.61
C SER A 515 -3.33 4.74 38.06
N ARG A 516 -3.30 4.87 36.74
CA ARG A 516 -3.36 6.17 36.01
C ARG A 516 -4.75 6.78 36.14
N ASP A 517 -5.25 6.92 37.35
CA ASP A 517 -6.55 7.53 37.62
C ASP A 517 -6.49 9.01 37.22
N GLY A 518 -7.11 9.34 36.06
CA GLY A 518 -7.41 10.70 35.67
C GLY A 518 -6.56 11.34 34.58
N ARG A 519 -5.60 10.65 33.97
CA ARG A 519 -4.85 11.14 32.80
C ARG A 519 -5.47 10.61 31.52
N ARG A 520 -5.53 11.46 30.48
CA ARG A 520 -6.11 11.18 29.18
C ARG A 520 -5.01 10.71 28.23
N GLY A 521 -5.27 9.65 27.47
CA GLY A 521 -4.43 9.16 26.39
C GLY A 521 -4.52 10.02 25.12
N ASP A 522 -3.63 9.74 24.16
CA ASP A 522 -3.68 10.33 22.83
C ASP A 522 -4.96 9.91 22.12
N ARG A 523 -5.55 10.81 21.32
CA ARG A 523 -6.72 10.49 20.51
C ARG A 523 -6.71 11.20 19.18
N MET A 524 -7.28 10.55 18.16
CA MET A 524 -7.42 11.15 16.85
C MET A 524 -8.80 10.89 16.24
N ARG A 525 -9.20 11.77 15.34
CA ARG A 525 -10.46 11.69 14.62
C ARG A 525 -10.26 12.01 13.16
N LEU A 526 -10.72 11.13 12.28
CA LEU A 526 -10.61 11.32 10.85
C LEU A 526 -11.42 12.54 10.39
N THR A 527 -10.84 13.36 9.51
CA THR A 527 -11.54 14.45 8.83
C THR A 527 -12.15 13.96 7.51
N PRO A 528 -13.09 14.69 6.90
CA PRO A 528 -13.57 14.36 5.56
C PRO A 528 -12.44 14.31 4.51
N LEU A 529 -11.42 15.17 4.66
CA LEU A 529 -10.24 15.19 3.82
C LEU A 529 -9.39 13.92 4.04
N GLY A 530 -9.15 13.56 5.30
CA GLY A 530 -8.45 12.32 5.66
C GLY A 530 -9.17 11.08 5.17
N ARG A 531 -10.50 11.03 5.28
CA ARG A 531 -11.28 9.89 4.74
C ARG A 531 -11.09 9.71 3.23
N TYR A 532 -11.08 10.81 2.48
CA TYR A 532 -10.78 10.80 1.05
C TYR A 532 -9.36 10.25 0.78
N GLY A 533 -8.35 10.75 1.51
CA GLY A 533 -6.95 10.34 1.32
C GLY A 533 -6.67 8.91 1.74
N LEU A 534 -7.13 8.50 2.93
CA LEU A 534 -6.95 7.12 3.39
C LEU A 534 -7.65 6.12 2.47
N ARG A 535 -8.86 6.48 1.95
CA ARG A 535 -9.50 5.65 0.93
C ARG A 535 -8.62 5.46 -0.30
N ALA A 536 -8.05 6.56 -0.79
CA ALA A 536 -7.17 6.49 -1.96
C ALA A 536 -5.94 5.61 -1.71
N TYR A 537 -5.31 5.73 -0.54
CA TYR A 537 -4.18 4.92 -0.10
C TYR A 537 -4.55 3.44 0.03
N LEU A 538 -5.64 3.11 0.74
CA LEU A 538 -6.10 1.74 0.93
C LEU A 538 -6.42 1.05 -0.41
N MET A 539 -7.09 1.75 -1.33
CA MET A 539 -7.36 1.24 -2.68
C MET A 539 -6.07 1.00 -3.47
N GLU A 540 -5.05 1.81 -3.27
CA GLU A 540 -3.71 1.65 -3.87
C GLU A 540 -2.99 0.42 -3.30
N CYS A 541 -3.13 0.16 -2.00
CA CYS A 541 -2.64 -1.04 -1.32
C CYS A 541 -3.48 -2.31 -1.64
N GLY A 542 -4.48 -2.21 -2.53
CA GLY A 542 -5.34 -3.35 -2.90
C GLY A 542 -6.42 -3.70 -1.87
N VAL A 543 -6.61 -2.87 -0.84
CA VAL A 543 -7.67 -3.05 0.16
C VAL A 543 -8.97 -2.41 -0.35
N PRO A 544 -10.05 -3.18 -0.56
CA PRO A 544 -11.32 -2.64 -1.02
C PRO A 544 -11.90 -1.63 -0.03
N ALA A 545 -12.09 -0.39 -0.47
CA ALA A 545 -12.68 0.70 0.31
C ALA A 545 -13.88 1.28 -0.45
N PRO A 546 -15.05 0.63 -0.41
CA PRO A 546 -16.20 0.95 -1.23
C PRO A 546 -16.82 2.31 -0.89
N LEU A 547 -17.52 2.88 -1.86
CA LEU A 547 -18.33 4.08 -1.65
C LEU A 547 -19.80 3.73 -1.55
N LEU A 548 -20.50 4.38 -0.64
CA LEU A 548 -21.95 4.27 -0.60
C LEU A 548 -22.55 4.94 -1.84
N GLY A 549 -23.36 4.18 -2.59
CA GLY A 549 -23.98 4.60 -3.86
C GLY A 549 -23.16 4.23 -5.11
N GLU A 550 -22.00 3.56 -4.98
CA GLU A 550 -21.19 3.19 -6.15
C GLU A 550 -21.84 2.12 -7.03
N TYR A 551 -22.73 1.30 -6.46
CA TYR A 551 -23.46 0.27 -7.19
C TYR A 551 -24.81 0.75 -7.77
N ALA A 552 -25.17 2.04 -7.64
CA ALA A 552 -26.46 2.55 -8.07
C ALA A 552 -26.79 2.21 -9.54
N GLU A 553 -25.83 2.29 -10.44
CA GLU A 553 -25.98 1.96 -11.87
C GLU A 553 -25.42 0.57 -12.24
N ALA A 554 -24.80 -0.16 -11.30
CA ALA A 554 -24.18 -1.44 -11.54
C ALA A 554 -25.22 -2.54 -11.87
N ASP A 555 -24.80 -3.65 -12.47
CA ASP A 555 -25.63 -4.84 -12.58
C ASP A 555 -25.88 -5.51 -11.23
N ALA A 556 -26.88 -6.39 -11.16
CA ALA A 556 -27.25 -7.04 -9.91
C ALA A 556 -26.15 -7.97 -9.36
N GLY A 557 -25.32 -8.56 -10.22
CA GLY A 557 -24.23 -9.43 -9.83
C GLY A 557 -23.13 -8.65 -9.10
N ALA A 558 -22.76 -7.49 -9.62
CA ALA A 558 -21.81 -6.57 -8.99
C ALA A 558 -22.35 -5.99 -7.67
N LEU A 559 -23.63 -5.58 -7.64
CA LEU A 559 -24.29 -5.15 -6.41
C LEU A 559 -24.21 -6.23 -5.33
N LEU A 560 -24.68 -7.45 -5.62
CA LEU A 560 -24.71 -8.54 -4.65
C LEU A 560 -23.32 -8.90 -4.13
N GLN A 561 -22.31 -8.82 -4.98
CA GLN A 561 -20.92 -9.04 -4.58
C GLN A 561 -20.43 -7.94 -3.61
N GLY A 562 -20.72 -6.68 -3.93
CA GLY A 562 -20.31 -5.54 -3.10
C GLY A 562 -21.02 -5.54 -1.74
N LEU A 563 -22.26 -5.96 -1.68
CA LEU A 563 -23.05 -5.95 -0.43
C LEU A 563 -22.59 -6.98 0.62
N LEU A 564 -21.73 -7.94 0.28
CA LEU A 564 -21.30 -9.01 1.21
C LEU A 564 -20.60 -8.48 2.45
N GLY A 565 -19.96 -7.30 2.37
CA GLY A 565 -19.27 -6.66 3.50
C GLY A 565 -20.06 -5.54 4.17
N TYR A 566 -21.30 -5.26 3.74
CA TYR A 566 -22.07 -4.11 4.23
C TYR A 566 -22.88 -4.47 5.49
N SER A 567 -22.98 -3.51 6.41
CA SER A 567 -23.94 -3.62 7.50
C SER A 567 -25.40 -3.58 6.97
N PRO A 568 -26.37 -4.08 7.74
CA PRO A 568 -27.77 -4.07 7.29
C PRO A 568 -28.32 -2.69 6.91
N GLU A 569 -27.82 -1.62 7.56
CA GLU A 569 -28.23 -0.24 7.27
C GLU A 569 -27.59 0.28 5.98
N GLU A 570 -26.31 0.04 5.79
CA GLU A 570 -25.56 0.40 4.58
C GLU A 570 -26.10 -0.36 3.37
N MET A 571 -26.36 -1.66 3.53
CA MET A 571 -26.99 -2.51 2.51
C MET A 571 -28.34 -1.93 2.08
N ARG A 572 -29.19 -1.52 3.03
CA ARG A 572 -30.49 -0.91 2.70
C ARG A 572 -30.32 0.37 1.90
N ARG A 573 -29.44 1.26 2.31
CA ARG A 573 -29.17 2.52 1.61
C ARG A 573 -28.64 2.31 0.20
N GLU A 574 -27.72 1.35 0.02
CA GLU A 574 -27.18 1.01 -1.30
C GLU A 574 -28.25 0.43 -2.21
N VAL A 575 -29.07 -0.50 -1.70
CA VAL A 575 -30.19 -1.13 -2.44
C VAL A 575 -31.24 -0.09 -2.80
N GLU A 576 -31.61 0.83 -1.92
CA GLU A 576 -32.54 1.95 -2.23
C GLU A 576 -31.99 2.79 -3.39
N GLY A 577 -30.72 3.15 -3.38
CA GLY A 577 -30.05 3.87 -4.47
C GLY A 577 -30.10 3.07 -5.78
N TRP A 578 -29.79 1.77 -5.71
CA TRP A 578 -29.79 0.87 -6.85
C TRP A 578 -31.21 0.69 -7.45
N LEU A 579 -32.23 0.53 -6.63
CA LEU A 579 -33.64 0.42 -7.05
C LEU A 579 -34.16 1.71 -7.67
N GLY A 580 -33.65 2.88 -7.25
CA GLY A 580 -34.03 4.19 -7.79
C GLY A 580 -33.76 4.35 -9.29
N HIS A 581 -32.89 3.53 -9.88
CA HIS A 581 -32.49 3.61 -11.28
C HIS A 581 -33.17 2.56 -12.19
N ARG A 582 -34.08 1.70 -11.66
CA ARG A 582 -34.67 0.62 -12.41
C ARG A 582 -36.09 0.25 -11.95
N SER A 583 -36.85 -0.45 -12.79
CA SER A 583 -38.14 -0.95 -12.37
C SER A 583 -37.98 -2.16 -11.43
N ALA A 584 -38.97 -2.37 -10.52
CA ALA A 584 -38.93 -3.49 -9.61
C ALA A 584 -38.94 -4.86 -10.37
N ALA A 585 -39.55 -4.93 -11.55
CA ALA A 585 -39.47 -6.12 -12.37
C ALA A 585 -38.08 -6.38 -12.94
N ASP A 586 -37.41 -5.34 -13.45
CA ASP A 586 -36.05 -5.47 -13.97
C ASP A 586 -35.07 -5.79 -12.84
N ALA A 587 -35.27 -5.19 -11.66
CA ALA A 587 -34.54 -5.51 -10.46
C ALA A 587 -34.64 -6.98 -10.07
N ALA A 588 -35.88 -7.49 -10.01
CA ALA A 588 -36.13 -8.90 -9.68
C ALA A 588 -35.51 -9.87 -10.71
N VAL A 589 -35.58 -9.55 -12.01
CA VAL A 589 -34.91 -10.34 -13.05
C VAL A 589 -33.41 -10.36 -12.85
N GLY A 590 -32.77 -9.19 -12.68
CA GLY A 590 -31.32 -9.08 -12.49
C GLY A 590 -30.83 -9.84 -11.26
N LEU A 591 -31.52 -9.69 -10.12
CA LEU A 591 -31.19 -10.38 -8.88
C LEU A 591 -31.29 -11.91 -9.02
N LEU A 592 -32.33 -12.40 -9.67
CA LEU A 592 -32.49 -13.84 -9.91
C LEU A 592 -31.45 -14.39 -10.90
N ASP A 593 -31.13 -13.64 -11.96
CA ASP A 593 -30.07 -14.03 -12.90
C ASP A 593 -28.69 -14.11 -12.20
N ALA A 594 -28.44 -13.23 -11.22
CA ALA A 594 -27.22 -13.25 -10.41
C ALA A 594 -27.15 -14.41 -9.39
N CYS A 595 -28.30 -15.10 -9.13
CA CYS A 595 -28.36 -16.26 -8.24
C CYS A 595 -27.84 -17.56 -8.88
N VAL A 596 -27.49 -17.54 -10.16
CA VAL A 596 -26.99 -18.70 -10.91
C VAL A 596 -25.54 -19.00 -10.51
N GLY A 597 -25.22 -20.28 -10.34
CA GLY A 597 -23.85 -20.72 -10.03
C GLY A 597 -23.77 -21.70 -8.87
N ALA A 598 -22.58 -22.19 -8.60
CA ALA A 598 -22.29 -23.14 -7.50
C ALA A 598 -21.12 -22.60 -6.66
N GLY A 599 -21.02 -23.07 -5.42
CA GLY A 599 -19.96 -22.71 -4.48
C GLY A 599 -20.34 -21.59 -3.52
N PRO A 600 -19.44 -21.29 -2.56
CA PRO A 600 -19.70 -20.34 -1.46
C PRO A 600 -20.06 -18.93 -1.91
N GLU A 601 -19.38 -18.42 -2.92
CA GLU A 601 -19.64 -17.07 -3.47
C GLU A 601 -21.07 -16.94 -4.05
N ALA A 602 -21.48 -17.92 -4.84
CA ALA A 602 -22.85 -17.94 -5.38
C ALA A 602 -23.90 -18.12 -4.27
N ALA A 603 -23.59 -18.87 -3.24
CA ALA A 603 -24.43 -19.03 -2.05
C ALA A 603 -24.60 -17.70 -1.31
N ALA A 604 -23.51 -16.96 -1.10
CA ALA A 604 -23.54 -15.65 -0.46
C ALA A 604 -24.37 -14.65 -1.26
N LYS A 605 -24.21 -14.59 -2.59
CA LYS A 605 -25.05 -13.76 -3.47
C LYS A 605 -26.55 -14.12 -3.36
N ARG A 606 -26.90 -15.42 -3.29
CA ARG A 606 -28.28 -15.85 -3.11
C ARG A 606 -28.87 -15.41 -1.77
N ALA A 607 -28.11 -15.51 -0.70
CA ALA A 607 -28.54 -15.05 0.62
C ALA A 607 -28.89 -13.54 0.61
N VAL A 608 -28.01 -12.70 0.05
CA VAL A 608 -28.29 -11.27 -0.10
C VAL A 608 -29.44 -10.99 -1.05
N ALA A 609 -29.49 -11.68 -2.20
CA ALA A 609 -30.58 -11.51 -3.17
C ALA A 609 -31.94 -11.83 -2.55
N GLN A 610 -32.03 -12.85 -1.70
CA GLN A 610 -33.27 -13.20 -1.01
C GLN A 610 -33.76 -12.08 -0.10
N LEU A 611 -32.82 -11.43 0.66
CA LEU A 611 -33.19 -10.29 1.51
C LEU A 611 -33.74 -9.12 0.67
N VAL A 612 -33.06 -8.78 -0.42
CA VAL A 612 -33.47 -7.67 -1.29
C VAL A 612 -34.82 -7.99 -1.99
N LEU A 613 -35.00 -9.22 -2.45
CA LEU A 613 -36.22 -9.63 -3.12
C LEU A 613 -37.43 -9.70 -2.17
N ALA A 614 -37.23 -9.99 -0.89
CA ALA A 614 -38.29 -10.03 0.11
C ALA A 614 -38.86 -8.62 0.39
N ASP A 615 -38.03 -7.57 0.24
CA ASP A 615 -38.44 -6.18 0.43
C ASP A 615 -39.10 -5.56 -0.82
N LEU A 616 -39.16 -6.28 -1.98
CA LEU A 616 -39.76 -5.79 -3.21
C LEU A 616 -41.29 -6.00 -3.21
N ASP A 617 -42.03 -5.08 -2.59
CA ASP A 617 -43.50 -5.09 -2.61
C ASP A 617 -44.04 -4.43 -3.89
N ASP A 618 -43.84 -5.12 -5.04
CA ASP A 618 -44.39 -4.71 -6.36
C ASP A 618 -45.02 -5.90 -7.08
N PRO A 619 -46.30 -5.78 -7.54
CA PRO A 619 -46.99 -6.89 -8.25
C PRO A 619 -46.27 -7.37 -9.52
N ARG A 620 -45.41 -6.53 -10.12
CA ARG A 620 -44.60 -6.89 -11.30
C ARG A 620 -43.42 -7.77 -10.90
N ALA A 621 -42.73 -7.43 -9.80
CA ALA A 621 -41.69 -8.26 -9.23
C ALA A 621 -42.20 -9.61 -8.77
N LEU A 622 -43.37 -9.66 -8.10
CA LEU A 622 -44.04 -10.92 -7.71
C LEU A 622 -44.34 -11.83 -8.88
N ARG A 623 -44.73 -11.28 -10.06
CA ARG A 623 -44.91 -12.09 -11.28
C ARG A 623 -43.61 -12.70 -11.79
N VAL A 624 -42.49 -11.97 -11.68
CA VAL A 624 -41.16 -12.47 -12.04
C VAL A 624 -40.77 -13.61 -11.10
N LEU A 625 -40.95 -13.44 -9.79
CA LEU A 625 -40.67 -14.48 -8.79
C LEU A 625 -41.50 -15.74 -9.03
N ARG A 626 -42.81 -15.62 -9.28
CA ARG A 626 -43.67 -16.79 -9.59
C ARG A 626 -43.18 -17.56 -10.83
N LYS A 627 -42.76 -16.84 -11.88
CA LYS A 627 -42.20 -17.49 -13.07
C LYS A 627 -40.87 -18.19 -12.76
N ALA A 628 -40.03 -17.57 -11.94
CA ALA A 628 -38.72 -18.13 -11.55
C ALA A 628 -38.87 -19.35 -10.64
N ALA A 629 -39.89 -19.41 -9.79
CA ALA A 629 -40.21 -20.57 -8.96
C ALA A 629 -40.53 -21.85 -9.76
N ASP A 630 -40.86 -21.71 -11.03
CA ASP A 630 -41.06 -22.82 -11.95
C ASP A 630 -39.91 -23.04 -12.93
N SER A 631 -38.76 -22.36 -12.69
CA SER A 631 -37.53 -22.47 -13.50
C SER A 631 -36.83 -23.82 -13.28
N ASP A 632 -36.11 -24.27 -14.30
CA ASP A 632 -35.22 -25.44 -14.21
C ASP A 632 -33.88 -25.12 -13.57
N VAL A 633 -33.58 -23.83 -13.31
CA VAL A 633 -32.34 -23.35 -12.70
C VAL A 633 -32.50 -23.38 -11.18
N ASP A 634 -31.77 -24.27 -10.50
CA ASP A 634 -31.91 -24.51 -9.06
C ASP A 634 -31.76 -23.24 -8.21
N GLY A 635 -30.67 -22.46 -8.35
CA GLY A 635 -30.47 -21.26 -7.56
C GLY A 635 -31.60 -20.24 -7.67
N CYS A 636 -32.06 -19.93 -8.89
CA CYS A 636 -33.14 -19.01 -9.14
C CYS A 636 -34.46 -19.55 -8.57
N ARG A 637 -34.75 -20.84 -8.84
CA ARG A 637 -36.00 -21.50 -8.38
C ARG A 637 -36.11 -21.49 -6.86
N GLN A 638 -35.02 -21.85 -6.15
CA GLN A 638 -35.04 -21.97 -4.69
C GLN A 638 -35.20 -20.60 -4.02
N VAL A 639 -34.42 -19.59 -4.46
CA VAL A 639 -34.55 -18.22 -3.95
C VAL A 639 -35.98 -17.70 -4.20
N ALA A 640 -36.51 -17.81 -5.43
CA ALA A 640 -37.84 -17.32 -5.73
C ALA A 640 -38.92 -18.05 -4.92
N THR A 641 -38.80 -19.38 -4.76
CA THR A 641 -39.78 -20.21 -4.02
C THR A 641 -39.76 -19.86 -2.52
N ALA A 642 -38.55 -19.69 -1.94
CA ALA A 642 -38.42 -19.34 -0.53
C ALA A 642 -38.93 -17.91 -0.26
N THR A 643 -38.61 -16.94 -1.13
CA THR A 643 -39.10 -15.56 -1.02
C THR A 643 -40.64 -15.51 -1.06
N LEU A 644 -41.28 -16.21 -2.01
CA LEU A 644 -42.72 -16.28 -2.10
C LEU A 644 -43.35 -17.07 -0.95
N GLY A 645 -42.66 -18.06 -0.39
CA GLY A 645 -43.14 -18.89 0.71
C GLY A 645 -43.08 -18.17 2.08
N ALA A 646 -42.34 -17.10 2.19
CA ALA A 646 -42.27 -16.27 3.40
C ALA A 646 -43.54 -15.40 3.58
N ASP A 647 -44.25 -15.09 2.50
CA ASP A 647 -45.51 -14.34 2.56
C ASP A 647 -46.71 -15.29 2.77
N LEU A 648 -47.06 -15.47 4.04
CA LEU A 648 -48.15 -16.35 4.49
C LEU A 648 -49.54 -15.77 4.19
N GLU A 649 -49.65 -14.49 3.86
CA GLU A 649 -50.91 -13.78 3.56
C GLU A 649 -51.12 -13.59 2.06
N ALA A 650 -50.26 -14.12 1.21
CA ALA A 650 -50.35 -13.99 -0.25
C ALA A 650 -51.65 -14.50 -0.80
N GLU A 651 -52.28 -13.80 -1.79
CA GLU A 651 -53.50 -14.22 -2.49
C GLU A 651 -53.34 -15.58 -3.18
N ALA A 652 -52.11 -15.98 -3.51
CA ALA A 652 -51.77 -17.28 -4.10
C ALA A 652 -50.50 -17.84 -3.45
N PRO A 653 -50.62 -18.52 -2.30
CA PRO A 653 -49.47 -19.05 -1.57
C PRO A 653 -48.78 -20.19 -2.35
N VAL A 654 -47.48 -20.28 -2.21
CA VAL A 654 -46.70 -21.42 -2.70
C VAL A 654 -47.08 -22.67 -1.91
N ASP A 655 -47.00 -23.83 -2.52
CA ASP A 655 -47.19 -25.12 -1.82
C ASP A 655 -46.19 -25.19 -0.63
N PRO A 656 -46.71 -25.36 0.60
CA PRO A 656 -45.87 -25.41 1.81
C PRO A 656 -44.71 -26.41 1.73
N ALA A 657 -44.93 -27.55 1.09
CA ALA A 657 -43.87 -28.56 0.93
C ALA A 657 -42.74 -28.07 0.00
N ARG A 658 -43.07 -27.31 -1.06
CA ARG A 658 -42.08 -26.70 -1.94
C ARG A 658 -41.34 -25.57 -1.24
N ALA A 659 -42.02 -24.77 -0.41
CA ALA A 659 -41.39 -23.71 0.38
C ALA A 659 -40.43 -24.31 1.42
N GLU A 660 -40.78 -25.38 2.09
CA GLU A 660 -39.94 -26.12 3.02
C GLU A 660 -38.70 -26.72 2.31
N GLU A 661 -38.86 -27.35 1.15
CA GLU A 661 -37.75 -27.88 0.35
C GLU A 661 -36.79 -26.76 -0.07
N ALA A 662 -37.29 -25.59 -0.48
CA ALA A 662 -36.50 -24.45 -0.85
C ALA A 662 -35.75 -23.89 0.36
N GLY A 663 -36.39 -23.79 1.52
CA GLY A 663 -35.74 -23.35 2.77
C GLY A 663 -34.58 -24.28 3.19
N LEU A 664 -34.79 -25.60 3.11
CA LEU A 664 -33.73 -26.58 3.39
C LEU A 664 -32.58 -26.50 2.39
N TRP A 665 -32.88 -26.25 1.13
CA TRP A 665 -31.86 -26.08 0.10
C TRP A 665 -31.01 -24.83 0.37
N LEU A 666 -31.61 -23.69 0.71
CA LEU A 666 -30.90 -22.44 1.07
C LEU A 666 -30.18 -22.55 2.40
N LEU A 667 -30.65 -23.38 3.34
CA LEU A 667 -29.93 -23.69 4.56
C LEU A 667 -28.58 -24.38 4.26
N ILE A 668 -28.60 -25.42 3.40
CA ILE A 668 -27.35 -26.08 2.97
C ILE A 668 -26.44 -25.09 2.23
N ASP A 669 -27.04 -24.21 1.42
CA ASP A 669 -26.33 -23.17 0.71
C ASP A 669 -25.59 -22.21 1.68
N GLY A 670 -26.30 -21.70 2.69
CA GLY A 670 -25.73 -20.86 3.75
C GLY A 670 -24.62 -21.56 4.56
N LEU A 671 -24.84 -22.83 4.94
CA LEU A 671 -23.83 -23.62 5.63
C LEU A 671 -22.58 -23.88 4.76
N SER A 672 -22.75 -23.92 3.43
CA SER A 672 -21.63 -24.07 2.50
C SER A 672 -20.69 -22.86 2.46
N ILE A 673 -21.17 -21.67 2.82
CA ILE A 673 -20.34 -20.45 2.94
C ILE A 673 -19.36 -20.64 4.10
N LEU A 674 -19.86 -21.05 5.28
CA LEU A 674 -19.03 -21.28 6.47
C LEU A 674 -18.05 -22.45 6.28
N ALA A 675 -18.47 -23.50 5.58
CA ALA A 675 -17.59 -24.61 5.21
C ALA A 675 -16.46 -24.19 4.27
N GLY A 676 -16.71 -23.26 3.37
CA GLY A 676 -15.71 -22.71 2.43
C GLY A 676 -14.64 -21.85 3.11
N ALA A 677 -14.97 -21.22 4.22
CA ALA A 677 -14.04 -20.38 5.00
C ALA A 677 -13.02 -21.18 5.83
N GLY A 678 -13.11 -22.51 5.88
CA GLY A 678 -12.13 -23.39 6.56
C GLY A 678 -12.25 -23.46 8.08
N GLU A 679 -13.19 -22.75 8.70
CA GLU A 679 -13.39 -22.69 10.15
C GLU A 679 -14.42 -23.70 10.64
N SER A 680 -14.00 -24.94 10.84
CA SER A 680 -14.84 -26.04 11.35
C SER A 680 -15.54 -25.72 12.69
N GLU A 681 -14.95 -24.87 13.52
CA GLU A 681 -15.51 -24.44 14.80
C GLU A 681 -16.65 -23.43 14.62
N ASP A 682 -16.51 -22.47 13.71
CA ASP A 682 -17.53 -21.46 13.42
C ASP A 682 -18.72 -22.05 12.66
N LEU A 683 -18.47 -22.97 11.74
CA LEU A 683 -19.52 -23.76 11.11
C LEU A 683 -20.34 -24.50 12.16
N THR A 684 -19.68 -25.13 13.13
CA THR A 684 -20.35 -25.87 14.20
C THR A 684 -21.08 -24.94 15.15
N ARG A 685 -20.49 -23.80 15.49
CA ARG A 685 -21.11 -22.75 16.32
C ARG A 685 -22.34 -22.16 15.63
N GLY A 686 -22.23 -21.71 14.40
CA GLY A 686 -23.34 -21.16 13.62
C GLY A 686 -24.46 -22.19 13.41
N PHE A 687 -24.10 -23.46 13.24
CA PHE A 687 -25.07 -24.54 13.21
C PHE A 687 -25.80 -24.71 14.54
N LEU A 688 -25.09 -24.69 15.68
CA LEU A 688 -25.67 -24.84 17.02
C LEU A 688 -26.50 -23.61 17.43
N GLU A 689 -26.06 -22.41 17.14
CA GLU A 689 -26.75 -21.16 17.46
C GLU A 689 -28.10 -21.05 16.75
N ASN A 690 -28.18 -21.43 15.50
CA ASN A 690 -29.43 -21.48 14.75
C ASN A 690 -30.43 -22.53 15.28
N TRP A 691 -29.95 -23.49 16.11
CA TRP A 691 -30.73 -24.64 16.55
C TRP A 691 -31.01 -24.68 18.05
N ASN A 692 -30.51 -23.74 18.82
CA ASN A 692 -30.66 -23.71 20.27
C ASN A 692 -32.12 -23.55 20.74
N THR A 693 -33.02 -23.33 19.78
CA THR A 693 -34.47 -23.13 20.05
C THR A 693 -35.33 -24.40 20.05
N ALA A 694 -34.85 -25.52 19.47
CA ALA A 694 -35.67 -26.78 19.46
C ALA A 694 -34.81 -28.04 19.23
N PRO A 695 -34.20 -28.64 20.24
CA PRO A 695 -33.37 -29.86 20.11
C PRO A 695 -34.08 -31.07 19.50
N GLU A 696 -35.40 -31.19 19.70
CA GLU A 696 -36.19 -32.28 19.13
C GLU A 696 -36.45 -32.13 17.60
N ALA A 697 -36.58 -30.89 17.13
CA ALA A 697 -36.69 -30.59 15.72
C ALA A 697 -35.40 -30.92 14.96
N LEU A 698 -34.23 -30.73 15.62
CA LEU A 698 -32.90 -31.02 15.05
C LEU A 698 -32.76 -32.51 14.68
N GLU A 699 -33.23 -33.41 15.51
CA GLU A 699 -33.15 -34.84 15.22
C GLU A 699 -33.93 -35.24 13.97
N GLN A 700 -35.08 -34.63 13.76
CA GLN A 700 -35.94 -34.89 12.56
C GLN A 700 -35.32 -34.29 11.30
N TRP A 701 -34.77 -33.10 11.40
CA TRP A 701 -34.15 -32.40 10.28
C TRP A 701 -32.89 -33.09 9.75
N VAL A 702 -32.03 -33.60 10.63
CA VAL A 702 -30.85 -34.37 10.18
C VAL A 702 -31.24 -35.55 9.31
N ASP A 703 -32.42 -36.16 9.58
CA ASP A 703 -32.95 -37.27 8.77
C ASP A 703 -33.51 -36.83 7.41
N ASP A 704 -33.80 -35.53 7.25
CA ASP A 704 -34.29 -34.96 6.00
C ASP A 704 -33.23 -34.25 5.18
N LEU A 705 -32.26 -33.63 5.84
CA LEU A 705 -31.17 -32.87 5.18
C LEU A 705 -30.41 -33.68 4.11
N TRP A 706 -30.15 -34.99 4.34
CA TRP A 706 -29.46 -35.80 3.35
C TRP A 706 -30.25 -36.02 2.05
N ARG A 707 -31.56 -35.71 2.06
CA ARG A 707 -32.46 -35.81 0.88
C ARG A 707 -32.41 -34.56 0.01
N VAL A 708 -31.92 -33.44 0.56
CA VAL A 708 -31.80 -32.17 -0.16
C VAL A 708 -30.87 -32.32 -1.35
N LYS A 709 -31.37 -31.97 -2.53
CA LYS A 709 -30.62 -32.04 -3.78
C LYS A 709 -29.75 -30.77 -3.97
N HIS A 710 -28.82 -30.55 -3.06
CA HIS A 710 -27.88 -29.45 -3.17
C HIS A 710 -26.46 -30.00 -3.43
N PRO A 711 -25.63 -29.34 -4.26
CA PRO A 711 -24.27 -29.79 -4.57
C PRO A 711 -23.38 -29.98 -3.34
N ALA A 712 -23.51 -29.15 -2.31
CA ALA A 712 -22.69 -29.21 -1.10
C ALA A 712 -23.25 -30.10 0.02
N THR A 713 -24.42 -30.72 -0.13
CA THR A 713 -25.11 -31.46 0.96
C THR A 713 -24.19 -32.47 1.66
N ALA A 714 -23.49 -33.31 0.92
CA ALA A 714 -22.65 -34.36 1.49
C ALA A 714 -21.43 -33.75 2.23
N GLN A 715 -20.83 -32.71 1.69
CA GLN A 715 -19.69 -32.00 2.26
C GLN A 715 -20.08 -31.31 3.57
N VAL A 716 -21.09 -30.45 3.53
CA VAL A 716 -21.59 -29.71 4.72
C VAL A 716 -21.96 -30.66 5.87
N LEU A 717 -22.69 -31.74 5.59
CA LEU A 717 -23.06 -32.72 6.62
C LEU A 717 -21.83 -33.46 7.20
N ALA A 718 -20.79 -33.68 6.40
CA ALA A 718 -19.56 -34.31 6.87
C ALA A 718 -18.78 -33.36 7.78
N GLU A 719 -18.61 -32.11 7.41
CA GLU A 719 -17.85 -31.09 8.15
C GLU A 719 -18.54 -30.72 9.48
N VAL A 720 -19.87 -30.49 9.47
CA VAL A 720 -20.64 -30.31 10.70
C VAL A 720 -20.52 -31.53 11.60
N GLY A 721 -20.58 -32.73 11.03
CA GLY A 721 -20.41 -33.98 11.77
C GLY A 721 -19.02 -34.14 12.38
N GLU A 722 -17.99 -33.53 11.80
CA GLU A 722 -16.62 -33.50 12.33
C GLU A 722 -16.52 -32.54 13.51
N GLY A 723 -16.97 -31.30 13.35
CA GLY A 723 -16.93 -30.27 14.40
C GLY A 723 -17.77 -30.63 15.64
N LEU A 724 -18.87 -31.39 15.46
CA LEU A 724 -19.69 -31.88 16.59
C LEU A 724 -19.06 -33.02 17.42
N ARG A 725 -17.93 -33.62 17.01
CA ARG A 725 -17.34 -34.78 17.73
C ARG A 725 -17.01 -34.50 19.18
N GLY A 726 -16.56 -33.27 19.48
CA GLY A 726 -16.22 -32.83 20.83
C GLY A 726 -17.42 -32.41 21.67
N VAL A 727 -18.54 -32.04 21.02
CA VAL A 727 -19.71 -31.41 21.64
C VAL A 727 -20.85 -32.44 21.82
N ASP A 728 -21.27 -33.11 20.76
CA ASP A 728 -22.33 -34.14 20.77
C ASP A 728 -22.00 -35.34 19.88
N LYS A 729 -21.48 -36.40 20.49
CA LYS A 729 -21.05 -37.63 19.78
C LYS A 729 -22.20 -38.34 19.08
N ARG A 730 -23.45 -38.23 19.59
CA ARG A 730 -24.62 -38.88 18.98
C ARG A 730 -25.04 -38.15 17.72
N LEU A 731 -25.12 -36.85 17.80
CA LEU A 731 -25.44 -35.99 16.66
C LEU A 731 -24.35 -36.06 15.58
N ALA A 732 -23.07 -35.97 15.96
CA ALA A 732 -21.92 -36.15 15.05
C ALA A 732 -21.98 -37.47 14.26
N LYS A 733 -22.38 -38.58 14.93
CA LYS A 733 -22.56 -39.87 14.25
C LYS A 733 -23.72 -39.85 13.27
N ARG A 734 -24.85 -39.21 13.62
CA ARG A 734 -26.02 -39.07 12.71
C ARG A 734 -25.67 -38.24 11.49
N MET A 735 -24.97 -37.09 11.67
CA MET A 735 -24.54 -36.23 10.56
C MET A 735 -23.64 -36.97 9.59
N ARG A 736 -22.63 -37.71 10.07
CA ARG A 736 -21.77 -38.52 9.20
C ARG A 736 -22.56 -39.63 8.47
N THR A 737 -23.54 -40.22 9.12
CA THR A 737 -24.41 -41.21 8.47
C THR A 737 -25.25 -40.55 7.37
N ALA A 738 -25.76 -39.35 7.61
CA ALA A 738 -26.48 -38.54 6.65
C ALA A 738 -25.60 -38.12 5.46
N ALA A 739 -24.36 -37.70 5.73
CA ALA A 739 -23.37 -37.37 4.70
C ALA A 739 -23.08 -38.55 3.77
N ASN A 740 -22.87 -39.73 4.34
CA ASN A 740 -22.67 -40.97 3.53
C ASN A 740 -23.89 -41.34 2.66
N LYS A 741 -25.10 -41.14 3.21
CA LYS A 741 -26.35 -41.36 2.42
C LYS A 741 -26.43 -40.35 1.27
N ALA A 742 -26.14 -39.05 1.53
CA ALA A 742 -26.15 -38.03 0.51
C ALA A 742 -25.13 -38.31 -0.60
N HIS A 743 -23.91 -38.73 -0.22
CA HIS A 743 -22.85 -39.11 -1.15
C HIS A 743 -23.23 -40.30 -2.04
N SER A 744 -23.87 -41.32 -1.45
CA SER A 744 -24.29 -42.52 -2.16
C SER A 744 -25.48 -42.31 -3.15
N ARG A 745 -26.15 -41.15 -3.07
CA ARG A 745 -27.29 -40.79 -3.90
C ARG A 745 -26.85 -40.02 -5.17
N ARG A 746 -25.65 -39.47 -5.18
CA ARG A 746 -25.00 -38.87 -6.36
C ARG A 746 -24.58 -39.97 -7.33
#